data_99d9272029be389dbab4c032f026b126
#
_entry.id   99d9272029be389dbab4c032f026b126
#
_cell.length_a   1.000
_cell.length_b   1.000
_cell.length_c   1.000
_cell.angle_alpha   90.00
_cell.angle_beta   90.00
_cell.angle_gamma   90.00
#
_symmetry.space_group_name_H-M   'P 1'
#
loop_
_entity.id
_entity.type
_entity.pdbx_description
1 polymer ?
#
loop_
_entity_poly.entity_id
_entity_poly.type
_entity_poly.pdbx_seq_one_letter_code
_entity_poly.pdbx_strand_id
1 'polypeptide(L)'
;RIGANPRSPVPSDPNEPDVAQANPTAQQRQQRQPRRQTTPPPPQTPPQTPPPPPPQTRTPPTPDRSPIALRDVLLEKGIVLTSYTPGQHRIVCPMCGGGSTAERSLAVHVDDDGSGCQWMCHRATCEWTGGASTADARPSFGAGPGRNVDANGERSSAVFGSGSGASVGTGMSRRAGSGPGGVPKLPAPESLERVGPGALTDNAKHWADWLISRGISLEVAERNGVAAQRVFSPAAGEHVNALVFPYTRDGELVNIKYRGSDKSFWQIKGAEKIMFGLDDIAGAREIVIVEGEMDKLALEQAGIKNVVSVPDGAPGKVRDGDLPAPEEDRKFEYLWNCRAALDPVSRIVIAVDSDGPGQALAEELARRLGKERCYRVTWPEGCKDANDVLQKEGDAAVRGSIDNAEGFPLRGLFRFSDFQDDISNYFGVSEASEMKGVSTGWRSIDGHYRPVPGELTVVTGVPNSGKSEWVDALMCNLAVQHGWTFALCSLENKVHEHARKLVEKYTGEPWFEGKYGGKKARMRPETMRAGLHWLDNQFVLIRHEDDELPSVDWIIGLARAAVMRHGIRGLLIDPYNELDHKRPQGQTETEYVSQMLTRIKRFAQHYDVHVWFVAHPRQLHNWRGEAPGLYDISGSAHFINKCDNGIVVHRNRDEKLGSLREVTIHVAKVRNKVAGAIGDPKLEYNLTNGRYEDLK
;
A
#
# COMPACT_ATOMS: atom_id res chain seq x y z
N ARG A 1 7.04 -55.49 -20.24
CA ARG A 1 7.22 -56.91 -19.81
C ARG A 1 7.95 -56.84 -18.47
N ILE A 2 7.21 -57.01 -17.32
CA ILE A 2 7.15 -58.20 -16.46
C ILE A 2 8.49 -58.35 -15.72
N GLY A 3 8.61 -58.28 -14.42
CA GLY A 3 7.93 -58.81 -13.24
C GLY A 3 8.69 -58.37 -11.98
N ALA A 4 7.94 -58.11 -11.00
CA ALA A 4 7.66 -58.90 -9.80
C ALA A 4 8.72 -58.86 -8.68
N ASN A 5 8.27 -58.34 -7.56
CA ASN A 5 8.69 -58.50 -6.16
C ASN A 5 8.92 -59.97 -5.75
N PRO A 6 9.72 -60.36 -4.70
CA PRO A 6 9.14 -60.33 -3.34
C PRO A 6 10.11 -60.12 -2.13
N ARG A 7 9.52 -59.52 -1.05
CA ARG A 7 9.52 -59.85 0.41
C ARG A 7 10.78 -60.36 1.14
N SER A 8 11.15 -59.55 2.18
CA SER A 8 11.46 -59.81 3.61
C SER A 8 12.09 -61.16 4.04
N PRO A 9 12.81 -61.31 5.18
CA PRO A 9 12.44 -60.85 6.53
C PRO A 9 13.59 -60.37 7.47
N VAL A 10 13.16 -59.87 8.61
CA VAL A 10 13.87 -59.54 9.88
C VAL A 10 14.41 -60.80 10.56
N PRO A 11 15.47 -60.73 11.43
CA PRO A 11 15.33 -61.08 12.86
C PRO A 11 16.00 -60.08 13.82
N SER A 12 15.28 -59.59 14.86
CA SER A 12 15.21 -59.86 16.30
C SER A 12 16.54 -59.99 17.07
N ASP A 13 16.71 -59.04 17.97
CA ASP A 13 17.11 -58.99 19.39
C ASP A 13 17.86 -60.21 20.02
N PRO A 14 18.74 -60.09 21.06
CA PRO A 14 18.36 -59.64 22.38
C PRO A 14 19.51 -59.04 23.26
N ASN A 15 19.19 -58.20 24.22
CA ASN A 15 19.56 -58.26 25.63
C ASN A 15 19.31 -56.96 26.40
N GLU A 16 18.15 -56.92 27.04
CA GLU A 16 18.00 -56.32 28.37
C GLU A 16 18.46 -57.32 29.46
N PRO A 17 18.84 -56.92 30.66
CA PRO A 17 17.95 -56.97 31.82
C PRO A 17 18.12 -55.73 32.75
N ASP A 18 17.05 -55.15 33.21
CA ASP A 18 16.12 -55.40 34.29
C ASP A 18 16.64 -55.09 35.74
N VAL A 19 15.85 -54.28 36.48
CA VAL A 19 15.49 -54.26 37.90
C VAL A 19 16.46 -53.68 38.92
N ALA A 20 16.17 -52.65 39.72
CA ALA A 20 15.24 -52.70 40.87
C ALA A 20 15.23 -51.39 41.67
N GLN A 21 14.07 -51.09 42.17
CA GLN A 21 13.67 -50.15 43.20
C GLN A 21 14.46 -50.27 44.49
N ALA A 22 14.63 -49.14 45.25
CA ALA A 22 14.32 -49.06 46.67
C ALA A 22 14.56 -47.62 47.24
N ASN A 23 13.55 -47.00 47.72
CA ASN A 23 13.54 -46.09 48.88
C ASN A 23 13.28 -46.97 50.14
N PRO A 24 13.38 -46.54 51.43
CA PRO A 24 13.63 -45.24 52.05
C PRO A 24 14.57 -45.28 53.31
N THR A 25 14.84 -44.18 53.97
CA THR A 25 14.70 -43.88 55.45
C THR A 25 15.62 -42.74 55.89
N ALA A 26 15.10 -41.77 56.39
CA ALA A 26 14.90 -41.07 57.68
C ALA A 26 16.08 -40.97 58.67
N GLN A 27 16.11 -39.78 59.25
CA GLN A 27 16.74 -39.37 60.54
C GLN A 27 18.20 -38.87 60.49
N GLN A 28 18.45 -37.56 60.75
CA GLN A 28 18.52 -37.03 62.11
C GLN A 28 18.59 -35.48 62.13
N ARG A 29 17.79 -34.93 62.98
CA ARG A 29 17.77 -33.55 63.46
C ARG A 29 19.08 -33.21 64.17
N GLN A 30 19.64 -32.03 63.93
CA GLN A 30 20.32 -31.25 64.99
C GLN A 30 19.93 -29.77 64.82
N GLN A 31 19.31 -29.27 65.86
CA GLN A 31 18.92 -27.88 66.13
C GLN A 31 20.17 -27.00 66.26
N ARG A 32 20.16 -25.86 65.56
CA ARG A 32 20.93 -24.67 66.02
C ARG A 32 20.00 -23.44 65.94
N GLN A 33 19.89 -22.76 67.07
CA GLN A 33 19.11 -21.55 67.32
C GLN A 33 19.57 -20.34 66.52
N PRO A 34 18.68 -19.38 66.25
CA PRO A 34 18.93 -18.24 65.37
C PRO A 34 19.65 -17.11 66.10
N ARG A 35 20.66 -16.56 65.44
CA ARG A 35 21.27 -15.28 65.79
C ARG A 35 20.31 -14.15 65.45
N ARG A 36 20.07 -13.26 66.42
CA ARG A 36 19.35 -11.98 66.26
C ARG A 36 19.98 -11.13 65.18
N GLN A 37 19.21 -10.83 64.14
CA GLN A 37 19.50 -9.76 63.18
C GLN A 37 18.95 -8.46 63.77
N THR A 38 19.84 -7.48 63.95
CA THR A 38 19.50 -6.07 64.21
C THR A 38 18.97 -5.42 62.93
N THR A 39 17.76 -4.95 62.99
CA THR A 39 17.12 -4.15 61.95
C THR A 39 17.75 -2.75 61.86
N PRO A 40 18.03 -2.22 60.66
CA PRO A 40 18.41 -0.82 60.50
C PRO A 40 17.17 0.09 60.68
N PRO A 41 17.37 1.37 61.09
CA PRO A 41 16.28 2.30 61.32
C PRO A 41 15.57 2.71 60.00
N PRO A 42 14.28 3.10 60.03
CA PRO A 42 13.54 3.48 58.85
C PRO A 42 14.04 4.80 58.24
N PRO A 43 13.92 4.97 56.92
CA PRO A 43 14.36 6.19 56.27
C PRO A 43 13.42 7.37 56.64
N GLN A 44 14.03 8.52 56.90
CA GLN A 44 13.33 9.77 57.20
C GLN A 44 12.54 10.26 55.96
N THR A 45 11.28 10.54 56.16
CA THR A 45 10.39 11.18 55.19
C THR A 45 10.82 12.62 54.90
N PRO A 46 10.87 13.05 53.64
CA PRO A 46 11.04 14.47 53.31
C PRO A 46 9.82 15.31 53.71
N PRO A 47 9.96 16.62 53.98
CA PRO A 47 8.90 17.47 54.46
C PRO A 47 7.77 17.60 53.46
N GLN A 48 6.55 17.44 53.94
CA GLN A 48 5.31 17.60 53.15
C GLN A 48 5.06 19.07 52.86
N THR A 49 4.90 19.39 51.61
CA THR A 49 4.29 20.65 51.13
C THR A 49 2.82 20.71 51.50
N PRO A 50 2.28 21.88 51.89
CA PRO A 50 0.87 22.00 52.27
C PRO A 50 -0.07 21.76 51.07
N PRO A 51 -1.29 21.21 51.33
CA PRO A 51 -2.24 20.92 50.29
C PRO A 51 -2.79 22.19 49.64
N PRO A 52 -3.11 22.15 48.34
CA PRO A 52 -3.76 23.28 47.67
C PRO A 52 -5.19 23.48 48.16
N PRO A 53 -5.72 24.72 48.11
CA PRO A 53 -7.08 25.04 48.58
C PRO A 53 -8.17 24.31 47.75
N PRO A 54 -9.36 24.05 48.34
CA PRO A 54 -10.43 23.32 47.68
C PRO A 54 -10.94 24.07 46.45
N PRO A 55 -11.36 23.35 45.39
CA PRO A 55 -11.87 23.97 44.18
C PRO A 55 -13.24 24.66 44.46
N GLN A 56 -13.31 25.92 44.07
CA GLN A 56 -14.54 26.67 44.06
C GLN A 56 -15.55 26.06 43.11
N THR A 57 -16.75 25.76 43.59
CA THR A 57 -17.89 25.31 42.78
C THR A 57 -18.22 26.33 41.69
N ARG A 58 -17.91 25.99 40.45
CA ARG A 58 -18.43 26.69 39.29
C ARG A 58 -19.76 26.07 38.87
N THR A 59 -20.76 26.89 38.78
CA THR A 59 -22.03 26.66 38.09
C THR A 59 -21.82 26.08 36.69
N PRO A 60 -22.70 25.13 36.24
CA PRO A 60 -22.55 24.56 34.90
C PRO A 60 -22.73 25.63 33.81
N PRO A 61 -21.84 25.70 32.82
CA PRO A 61 -22.04 26.60 31.70
C PRO A 61 -23.15 26.08 30.78
N THR A 62 -23.97 27.01 30.32
CA THR A 62 -24.88 26.86 29.16
C THR A 62 -24.15 26.21 27.97
N PRO A 63 -24.83 25.44 27.08
CA PRO A 63 -24.20 24.74 25.97
C PRO A 63 -23.56 25.76 25.05
N ASP A 64 -22.24 25.76 25.09
CA ASP A 64 -21.38 26.58 24.24
C ASP A 64 -21.43 26.03 22.81
N ARG A 65 -21.89 26.87 21.88
CA ARG A 65 -21.75 26.63 20.44
C ARG A 65 -20.27 26.78 20.13
N SER A 66 -19.59 25.67 19.98
CA SER A 66 -18.20 25.65 19.50
C SER A 66 -18.06 26.47 18.22
N PRO A 67 -17.13 27.42 18.13
CA PRO A 67 -16.87 28.14 16.89
C PRO A 67 -16.43 27.15 15.81
N ILE A 68 -16.92 27.34 14.59
CA ILE A 68 -16.53 26.54 13.42
C ILE A 68 -15.01 26.67 13.27
N ALA A 69 -14.30 25.56 13.25
CA ALA A 69 -12.85 25.58 13.14
C ALA A 69 -12.43 26.07 11.75
N LEU A 70 -11.34 26.84 11.65
CA LEU A 70 -10.77 27.30 10.37
C LEU A 70 -10.55 26.15 9.38
N ARG A 71 -10.26 24.96 9.91
CA ARG A 71 -10.17 23.71 9.15
C ARG A 71 -11.42 23.42 8.32
N ASP A 72 -12.60 23.55 8.92
CA ASP A 72 -13.86 23.19 8.27
C ASP A 72 -14.20 24.21 7.18
N VAL A 73 -13.89 25.48 7.42
CA VAL A 73 -14.06 26.57 6.43
C VAL A 73 -13.14 26.37 5.23
N LEU A 74 -11.88 25.95 5.44
CA LEU A 74 -10.92 25.67 4.36
C LEU A 74 -11.28 24.40 3.60
N LEU A 75 -11.81 23.38 4.29
CA LEU A 75 -12.26 22.12 3.68
C LEU A 75 -13.40 22.35 2.68
N GLU A 76 -14.34 23.25 2.98
CA GLU A 76 -15.40 23.66 2.05
C GLU A 76 -14.87 24.31 0.75
N LYS A 77 -13.66 24.89 0.81
CA LYS A 77 -12.97 25.46 -0.36
C LYS A 77 -12.04 24.47 -1.06
N GLY A 78 -12.02 23.19 -0.60
CA GLY A 78 -11.11 22.17 -1.13
C GLY A 78 -9.67 22.32 -0.69
N ILE A 79 -9.37 23.20 0.30
CA ILE A 79 -8.03 23.43 0.82
C ILE A 79 -7.80 22.54 2.04
N VAL A 80 -6.92 21.53 1.89
CA VAL A 80 -6.52 20.63 2.96
C VAL A 80 -5.07 20.91 3.35
N LEU A 81 -4.86 21.45 4.55
CA LEU A 81 -3.52 21.68 5.09
C LEU A 81 -3.10 20.48 5.96
N THR A 82 -1.81 20.21 5.98
CA THR A 82 -1.21 19.21 6.88
C THR A 82 -1.16 19.68 8.34
N SER A 83 -1.19 21.00 8.55
CA SER A 83 -1.29 21.68 9.84
C SER A 83 -2.01 23.00 9.63
N TYR A 84 -2.83 23.42 10.58
CA TYR A 84 -3.58 24.70 10.56
C TYR A 84 -2.97 25.72 11.55
N THR A 85 -1.67 25.61 11.80
CA THR A 85 -0.92 26.57 12.62
C THR A 85 -0.72 27.89 11.87
N PRO A 86 -0.62 29.02 12.58
CA PRO A 86 -0.31 30.31 11.96
C PRO A 86 0.94 30.28 11.08
N GLY A 87 0.92 31.05 10.01
CA GLY A 87 2.04 31.19 9.08
C GLY A 87 1.77 30.67 7.67
N GLN A 88 2.83 30.51 6.88
CA GLN A 88 2.77 30.17 5.46
C GLN A 88 2.75 28.66 5.24
N HIS A 89 1.78 28.19 4.46
CA HIS A 89 1.65 26.80 4.02
C HIS A 89 1.71 26.73 2.50
N ARG A 90 2.29 25.65 1.97
CA ARG A 90 2.36 25.39 0.54
C ARG A 90 1.75 24.02 0.23
N ILE A 91 0.74 24.00 -0.63
CA ILE A 91 0.05 22.79 -1.06
C ILE A 91 -0.16 22.77 -2.57
N VAL A 92 -0.56 21.62 -3.09
CA VAL A 92 -1.04 21.52 -4.47
C VAL A 92 -2.34 22.30 -4.59
N CYS A 93 -2.45 23.16 -5.58
CA CYS A 93 -3.64 23.99 -5.78
C CYS A 93 -4.83 23.11 -6.18
N PRO A 94 -5.96 23.09 -5.44
CA PRO A 94 -7.11 22.28 -5.77
C PRO A 94 -7.77 22.71 -7.09
N MET A 95 -7.59 23.96 -7.53
CA MET A 95 -8.18 24.47 -8.76
C MET A 95 -7.43 24.06 -10.02
N CYS A 96 -6.09 23.98 -9.99
CA CYS A 96 -5.30 23.65 -11.18
C CYS A 96 -4.49 22.35 -11.04
N GLY A 97 -4.65 21.62 -9.93
CA GLY A 97 -3.93 20.36 -9.66
C GLY A 97 -2.40 20.50 -9.62
N GLY A 98 -1.85 21.73 -9.51
CA GLY A 98 -0.41 21.97 -9.61
C GLY A 98 0.19 21.73 -11.01
N GLY A 99 -0.64 21.53 -12.03
CA GLY A 99 -0.24 21.22 -13.40
C GLY A 99 0.27 19.78 -13.58
N SER A 100 0.97 19.52 -14.68
CA SER A 100 1.48 18.18 -15.04
C SER A 100 2.46 17.58 -14.03
N THR A 101 3.08 18.40 -13.18
CA THR A 101 4.07 18.00 -12.16
C THR A 101 3.52 17.95 -10.75
N ALA A 102 2.22 18.25 -10.56
CA ALA A 102 1.56 18.37 -9.24
C ALA A 102 2.33 19.26 -8.25
N GLU A 103 2.80 20.40 -8.72
CA GLU A 103 3.57 21.34 -7.90
C GLU A 103 2.73 21.94 -6.77
N ARG A 104 3.37 22.17 -5.63
CA ARG A 104 2.78 22.90 -4.50
C ARG A 104 2.70 24.41 -4.80
N SER A 105 1.85 24.75 -5.76
CA SER A 105 1.72 26.09 -6.30
C SER A 105 0.80 27.02 -5.49
N LEU A 106 -0.03 26.48 -4.58
CA LEU A 106 -0.89 27.28 -3.71
C LEU A 106 -0.16 27.66 -2.43
N ALA A 107 0.03 28.95 -2.20
CA ALA A 107 0.42 29.50 -0.91
C ALA A 107 -0.84 29.81 -0.11
N VAL A 108 -0.89 29.36 1.14
CA VAL A 108 -1.96 29.64 2.11
C VAL A 108 -1.30 30.27 3.33
N HIS A 109 -1.70 31.46 3.71
CA HIS A 109 -1.26 32.13 4.93
C HIS A 109 -2.38 32.04 5.96
N VAL A 110 -2.11 31.44 7.11
CA VAL A 110 -3.02 31.40 8.26
C VAL A 110 -2.61 32.53 9.20
N ASP A 111 -3.58 33.32 9.63
CA ASP A 111 -3.36 34.49 10.51
C ASP A 111 -2.83 34.02 11.88
N ASP A 112 -2.12 34.93 12.58
CA ASP A 112 -1.43 34.64 13.85
C ASP A 112 -2.39 34.19 14.97
N ASP A 113 -3.65 34.60 14.91
CA ASP A 113 -4.71 34.21 15.85
C ASP A 113 -5.47 32.94 15.42
N GLY A 114 -5.17 32.41 14.26
CA GLY A 114 -5.83 31.22 13.69
C GLY A 114 -7.29 31.43 13.29
N SER A 115 -7.79 32.69 13.26
CA SER A 115 -9.19 33.01 12.96
C SER A 115 -9.47 33.21 11.48
N GLY A 116 -8.44 33.42 10.66
CA GLY A 116 -8.55 33.66 9.23
C GLY A 116 -7.39 33.12 8.43
N CYS A 117 -7.53 33.14 7.11
CA CYS A 117 -6.48 32.77 6.18
C CYS A 117 -6.68 33.47 4.82
N GLN A 118 -5.59 33.58 4.08
CA GLN A 118 -5.57 34.05 2.69
C GLN A 118 -4.78 33.05 1.84
N TRP A 119 -5.14 32.91 0.57
CA TRP A 119 -4.42 32.03 -0.36
C TRP A 119 -4.24 32.63 -1.74
N MET A 120 -3.17 32.22 -2.41
CA MET A 120 -2.84 32.58 -3.78
C MET A 120 -2.13 31.43 -4.49
N CYS A 121 -2.61 31.08 -5.67
CA CYS A 121 -1.90 30.18 -6.58
C CYS A 121 -0.88 30.94 -7.40
N HIS A 122 0.39 30.53 -7.35
CA HIS A 122 1.48 31.17 -8.08
C HIS A 122 1.64 30.72 -9.54
N ARG A 123 0.72 29.93 -10.07
CA ARG A 123 0.73 29.58 -11.50
C ARG A 123 0.03 30.65 -12.30
N ALA A 124 0.74 31.21 -13.30
CA ALA A 124 0.25 32.27 -14.19
C ALA A 124 -1.05 31.93 -14.94
N THR A 125 -1.37 30.62 -15.10
CA THR A 125 -2.58 30.16 -15.76
C THR A 125 -3.75 29.89 -14.80
N CYS A 126 -3.55 29.99 -13.49
CA CYS A 126 -4.57 29.69 -12.48
C CYS A 126 -5.03 30.93 -11.73
N GLU A 127 -4.08 31.71 -11.21
CA GLU A 127 -4.28 32.97 -10.46
C GLU A 127 -5.37 32.92 -9.37
N TRP A 128 -5.72 31.73 -8.89
CA TRP A 128 -6.76 31.56 -7.89
C TRP A 128 -6.32 32.16 -6.56
N THR A 129 -7.05 33.16 -6.11
CA THR A 129 -6.82 33.84 -4.84
C THR A 129 -8.10 33.87 -4.01
N GLY A 130 -7.97 34.00 -2.70
CA GLY A 130 -9.11 34.13 -1.81
C GLY A 130 -8.69 34.25 -0.36
N GLY A 131 -9.68 34.44 0.50
CA GLY A 131 -9.54 34.46 1.95
C GLY A 131 -10.77 33.82 2.60
N ALA A 132 -10.62 33.39 3.84
CA ALA A 132 -11.70 32.86 4.67
C ALA A 132 -11.44 33.19 6.14
N SER A 133 -12.53 33.39 6.90
CA SER A 133 -12.48 33.66 8.34
C SER A 133 -13.53 32.83 9.06
N THR A 134 -13.23 32.38 10.26
CA THR A 134 -14.19 31.72 11.15
C THR A 134 -15.38 32.58 11.52
N ALA A 135 -15.25 33.92 11.37
CA ALA A 135 -16.33 34.89 11.60
C ALA A 135 -17.36 34.92 10.44
N ASP A 136 -16.97 34.49 9.21
CA ASP A 136 -17.81 34.53 8.02
C ASP A 136 -18.66 33.28 7.85
N ALA A 137 -18.50 32.29 8.68
CA ALA A 137 -19.23 31.01 8.63
C ALA A 137 -20.68 31.16 9.18
N ARG A 138 -21.52 31.81 8.39
CA ARG A 138 -23.00 31.65 8.50
C ARG A 138 -23.47 30.62 7.50
N PRO A 139 -24.39 29.71 7.87
CA PRO A 139 -24.88 28.73 6.91
C PRO A 139 -25.74 29.44 5.85
N SER A 140 -25.17 29.67 4.68
CA SER A 140 -25.90 30.00 3.48
C SER A 140 -25.91 28.81 2.53
N PHE A 141 -27.02 28.14 2.42
CA PHE A 141 -27.32 27.24 1.31
C PHE A 141 -27.36 28.05 0.02
N GLY A 142 -26.51 27.70 -0.93
CA GLY A 142 -26.69 27.86 -2.36
C GLY A 142 -26.36 29.21 -2.97
N ALA A 143 -25.21 29.29 -3.68
CA ALA A 143 -25.11 29.96 -4.98
C ALA A 143 -23.79 29.55 -5.65
N GLY A 144 -23.86 29.20 -6.92
CA GLY A 144 -22.76 28.84 -7.82
C GLY A 144 -21.91 30.06 -8.24
N PRO A 145 -20.85 29.85 -9.07
CA PRO A 145 -19.76 30.78 -9.27
C PRO A 145 -20.21 32.05 -9.99
N GLY A 146 -20.12 33.19 -9.30
CA GLY A 146 -20.40 34.52 -9.83
C GLY A 146 -19.12 35.22 -10.30
N ARG A 147 -19.26 35.82 -11.44
CA ARG A 147 -18.34 36.60 -12.25
C ARG A 147 -17.62 37.70 -11.47
N ASN A 148 -16.45 38.09 -12.01
CA ASN A 148 -15.70 39.29 -11.74
C ASN A 148 -16.55 40.51 -11.44
N VAL A 149 -16.16 41.25 -10.42
CA VAL A 149 -16.65 42.64 -10.19
C VAL A 149 -15.44 43.56 -10.18
N ASP A 150 -15.45 44.48 -11.14
CA ASP A 150 -14.52 45.57 -11.25
C ASP A 150 -14.70 46.58 -10.10
N ALA A 151 -13.58 47.17 -9.70
CA ALA A 151 -13.53 48.22 -8.72
C ALA A 151 -14.22 49.46 -9.22
N ASN A 152 -15.32 49.90 -8.59
CA ASN A 152 -15.63 51.28 -8.28
C ASN A 152 -16.93 51.35 -7.46
N GLY A 153 -16.83 52.04 -6.36
CA GLY A 153 -17.92 52.18 -5.38
C GLY A 153 -19.05 53.06 -5.87
N GLU A 154 -20.21 52.76 -5.37
CA GLU A 154 -21.17 53.72 -4.84
C GLU A 154 -22.35 53.06 -4.18
N ARG A 155 -22.73 53.59 -3.02
CA ARG A 155 -23.87 53.15 -2.19
C ARG A 155 -25.19 53.70 -2.78
N SER A 156 -26.24 52.86 -2.77
CA SER A 156 -27.57 53.43 -2.53
C SER A 156 -28.52 52.39 -1.94
N SER A 157 -29.21 52.82 -0.96
CA SER A 157 -30.22 52.19 -0.12
C SER A 157 -31.62 52.27 -0.75
N ALA A 158 -32.44 51.22 -0.53
CA ALA A 158 -33.93 51.32 -0.38
C ALA A 158 -34.49 49.92 -0.10
N VAL A 159 -35.11 49.70 0.96
CA VAL A 159 -36.45 49.93 1.54
C VAL A 159 -37.33 48.64 1.44
N PHE A 160 -37.75 48.25 2.63
CA PHE A 160 -38.78 47.35 3.17
C PHE A 160 -39.94 46.88 2.26
N GLY A 161 -40.33 45.61 2.51
CA GLY A 161 -41.67 45.08 2.21
C GLY A 161 -41.93 43.77 2.93
N SER A 162 -42.72 43.82 3.96
CA SER A 162 -43.23 42.72 4.80
C SER A 162 -44.36 41.92 4.10
N GLY A 163 -44.44 40.63 4.30
CA GLY A 163 -45.61 39.83 3.91
C GLY A 163 -45.56 38.40 4.44
N SER A 164 -46.38 38.12 5.43
CA SER A 164 -46.61 36.85 6.14
C SER A 164 -47.36 35.81 5.29
N GLY A 165 -47.13 34.51 5.57
CA GLY A 165 -48.06 33.45 5.17
C GLY A 165 -47.42 32.07 5.16
N ALA A 166 -47.76 31.26 6.15
CA ALA A 166 -47.38 29.87 6.30
C ALA A 166 -48.16 28.94 5.37
N SER A 167 -47.50 27.94 4.80
CA SER A 167 -48.08 26.59 4.68
C SER A 167 -46.97 25.57 4.35
N VAL A 168 -47.02 24.47 5.10
CA VAL A 168 -46.20 23.27 4.99
C VAL A 168 -46.63 22.51 3.75
N GLY A 169 -45.70 22.28 2.83
CA GLY A 169 -45.88 21.43 1.66
C GLY A 169 -44.59 20.69 1.38
N THR A 170 -44.53 19.41 1.71
CA THR A 170 -43.48 18.48 1.28
C THR A 170 -43.57 18.28 -0.22
N GLY A 171 -42.63 18.87 -0.94
CA GLY A 171 -42.50 18.71 -2.37
C GLY A 171 -41.03 18.66 -2.74
N MET A 172 -40.48 17.49 -3.01
CA MET A 172 -39.16 17.32 -3.65
C MET A 172 -39.19 17.98 -5.02
N SER A 173 -38.58 19.11 -5.14
CA SER A 173 -38.44 19.86 -6.39
C SER A 173 -37.44 19.15 -7.34
N ARG A 174 -37.99 18.63 -8.42
CA ARG A 174 -37.26 18.21 -9.63
C ARG A 174 -36.47 19.44 -10.18
N ARG A 175 -35.14 19.39 -10.17
CA ARG A 175 -34.35 20.32 -10.97
C ARG A 175 -34.31 19.85 -12.42
N ALA A 176 -35.13 20.44 -13.23
CA ALA A 176 -35.03 20.39 -14.70
C ALA A 176 -33.82 21.22 -15.11
N GLY A 177 -32.80 20.61 -15.73
CA GLY A 177 -31.79 21.31 -16.49
C GLY A 177 -32.39 21.95 -17.72
N SER A 178 -32.54 23.25 -17.74
CA SER A 178 -33.10 24.04 -18.85
C SER A 178 -32.03 24.31 -19.91
N GLY A 179 -32.00 23.41 -20.93
CA GLY A 179 -31.62 23.78 -22.31
C GLY A 179 -32.88 23.81 -23.18
N PRO A 180 -32.91 24.45 -24.34
CA PRO A 180 -34.12 24.51 -25.21
C PRO A 180 -34.33 23.18 -25.95
N GLY A 181 -34.79 22.18 -25.24
CA GLY A 181 -35.23 20.90 -25.78
C GLY A 181 -36.58 20.56 -25.17
N GLY A 182 -37.60 20.38 -25.99
CA GLY A 182 -38.92 19.98 -25.53
C GLY A 182 -38.88 18.71 -24.71
N VAL A 183 -39.83 18.54 -23.77
CA VAL A 183 -40.03 17.33 -22.97
C VAL A 183 -40.00 16.12 -23.91
N PRO A 184 -39.15 15.09 -23.65
CA PRO A 184 -39.06 13.91 -24.51
C PRO A 184 -40.44 13.26 -24.62
N LYS A 185 -40.93 13.05 -25.85
CA LYS A 185 -42.22 12.47 -26.09
C LYS A 185 -42.11 10.95 -26.02
N LEU A 186 -42.36 10.40 -24.85
CA LEU A 186 -42.46 8.95 -24.68
C LEU A 186 -43.75 8.44 -25.34
N PRO A 187 -43.74 7.27 -26.01
CA PRO A 187 -44.95 6.63 -26.50
C PRO A 187 -45.87 6.27 -25.32
N ALA A 188 -47.19 6.36 -25.59
CA ALA A 188 -48.13 5.89 -24.60
C ALA A 188 -47.95 4.38 -24.39
N PRO A 189 -47.99 3.86 -23.15
CA PRO A 189 -47.81 2.43 -22.88
C PRO A 189 -48.76 1.53 -23.68
N GLU A 190 -49.95 2.04 -23.96
CA GLU A 190 -51.00 1.36 -24.76
C GLU A 190 -50.61 1.19 -26.23
N SER A 191 -49.64 1.92 -26.75
CA SER A 191 -49.12 1.81 -28.11
C SER A 191 -48.04 0.75 -28.30
N LEU A 192 -47.61 0.10 -27.23
CA LEU A 192 -46.61 -0.94 -27.23
C LEU A 192 -47.28 -2.32 -27.34
N GLU A 193 -46.89 -3.10 -28.36
CA GLU A 193 -47.37 -4.45 -28.57
C GLU A 193 -46.67 -5.42 -27.62
N ARG A 194 -47.37 -5.95 -26.64
CA ARG A 194 -46.77 -6.88 -25.63
C ARG A 194 -46.22 -8.13 -26.30
N VAL A 195 -44.98 -8.48 -25.97
CA VAL A 195 -44.34 -9.72 -26.35
C VAL A 195 -44.45 -10.68 -25.14
N GLY A 196 -45.45 -11.56 -25.20
CA GLY A 196 -45.76 -12.46 -24.10
C GLY A 196 -46.64 -13.62 -24.54
N PRO A 197 -47.08 -14.50 -23.62
CA PRO A 197 -48.06 -15.53 -23.94
C PRO A 197 -49.36 -14.87 -24.47
N GLY A 198 -49.70 -15.14 -25.74
CA GLY A 198 -50.86 -14.54 -26.35
C GLY A 198 -50.59 -13.30 -27.21
N ALA A 199 -49.35 -13.08 -27.69
CA ALA A 199 -49.02 -12.04 -28.66
C ALA A 199 -49.97 -12.08 -29.88
N LEU A 200 -50.62 -10.93 -30.16
CA LEU A 200 -51.71 -10.87 -31.17
C LEU A 200 -51.22 -10.46 -32.56
N THR A 201 -50.18 -9.64 -32.63
CA THR A 201 -49.66 -9.10 -33.89
C THR A 201 -48.51 -9.96 -34.45
N ASP A 202 -48.31 -9.95 -35.76
CA ASP A 202 -47.22 -10.66 -36.42
C ASP A 202 -45.85 -10.11 -35.99
N ASN A 203 -45.77 -8.83 -35.68
CA ASN A 203 -44.55 -8.21 -35.15
C ASN A 203 -44.22 -8.73 -33.76
N ALA A 204 -45.20 -8.78 -32.85
CA ALA A 204 -45.03 -9.31 -31.51
C ALA A 204 -44.69 -10.81 -31.51
N LYS A 205 -45.32 -11.61 -32.40
CA LYS A 205 -44.98 -13.04 -32.59
C LYS A 205 -43.56 -13.24 -33.08
N HIS A 206 -43.11 -12.46 -34.05
CA HIS A 206 -41.74 -12.53 -34.57
C HIS A 206 -40.72 -12.36 -33.44
N TRP A 207 -40.91 -11.35 -32.60
CA TRP A 207 -39.98 -11.12 -31.46
C TRP A 207 -40.15 -12.15 -30.34
N ALA A 208 -41.35 -12.69 -30.13
CA ALA A 208 -41.58 -13.78 -29.20
C ALA A 208 -40.77 -15.03 -29.62
N ASP A 209 -40.89 -15.46 -30.90
CA ASP A 209 -40.14 -16.59 -31.45
C ASP A 209 -38.60 -16.34 -31.35
N TRP A 210 -38.17 -15.10 -31.60
CA TRP A 210 -36.78 -14.73 -31.50
C TRP A 210 -36.27 -14.83 -30.04
N LEU A 211 -37.01 -14.36 -29.02
CA LEU A 211 -36.66 -14.47 -27.61
C LEU A 211 -36.58 -15.93 -27.17
N ILE A 212 -37.54 -16.76 -27.58
CA ILE A 212 -37.51 -18.22 -27.31
C ILE A 212 -36.25 -18.85 -27.92
N SER A 213 -35.87 -18.46 -29.14
CA SER A 213 -34.64 -18.95 -29.79
C SER A 213 -33.37 -18.54 -29.04
N ARG A 214 -33.45 -17.50 -28.22
CA ARG A 214 -32.37 -17.03 -27.35
C ARG A 214 -32.41 -17.64 -25.94
N GLY A 215 -33.30 -18.59 -25.70
CA GLY A 215 -33.47 -19.27 -24.40
C GLY A 215 -34.27 -18.44 -23.37
N ILE A 216 -34.95 -17.35 -23.80
CA ILE A 216 -35.72 -16.49 -22.90
C ILE A 216 -37.21 -16.88 -23.01
N SER A 217 -37.82 -17.21 -21.88
CA SER A 217 -39.26 -17.51 -21.82
C SER A 217 -40.10 -16.22 -22.00
N LEU A 218 -41.32 -16.40 -22.47
CA LEU A 218 -42.22 -15.27 -22.67
C LEU A 218 -42.68 -14.63 -21.36
N GLU A 219 -42.73 -15.42 -20.28
CA GLU A 219 -43.02 -14.93 -18.94
C GLU A 219 -41.95 -13.96 -18.44
N VAL A 220 -40.66 -14.23 -18.70
CA VAL A 220 -39.55 -13.32 -18.37
C VAL A 220 -39.67 -12.06 -19.21
N ALA A 221 -39.97 -12.18 -20.50
CA ALA A 221 -40.15 -11.02 -21.38
C ALA A 221 -41.30 -10.12 -20.90
N GLU A 222 -42.46 -10.73 -20.58
CA GLU A 222 -43.64 -10.02 -20.10
C GLU A 222 -43.39 -9.30 -18.77
N ARG A 223 -42.73 -9.97 -17.82
CA ARG A 223 -42.38 -9.39 -16.52
C ARG A 223 -41.50 -8.14 -16.68
N ASN A 224 -40.62 -8.13 -17.66
CA ASN A 224 -39.73 -7.00 -17.93
C ASN A 224 -40.38 -5.95 -18.85
N GLY A 225 -41.65 -6.09 -19.19
CA GLY A 225 -42.38 -5.17 -20.05
C GLY A 225 -41.85 -5.14 -21.49
N VAL A 226 -41.12 -6.17 -21.92
CA VAL A 226 -40.59 -6.25 -23.29
C VAL A 226 -41.75 -6.25 -24.28
N ALA A 227 -41.65 -5.39 -25.28
CA ALA A 227 -42.70 -5.16 -26.25
C ALA A 227 -42.13 -5.11 -27.68
N ALA A 228 -43.05 -5.07 -28.66
CA ALA A 228 -42.73 -4.79 -30.06
C ALA A 228 -43.37 -3.49 -30.48
N GLN A 229 -42.76 -2.79 -31.40
CA GLN A 229 -43.32 -1.58 -32.00
C GLN A 229 -42.81 -1.36 -33.44
N ARG A 230 -43.68 -0.89 -34.32
CA ARG A 230 -43.24 -0.38 -35.62
C ARG A 230 -42.85 1.09 -35.46
N VAL A 231 -41.57 1.39 -35.52
CA VAL A 231 -41.01 2.71 -35.19
C VAL A 231 -39.97 3.14 -36.23
N PHE A 232 -39.81 4.45 -36.42
CA PHE A 232 -38.80 5.00 -37.33
C PHE A 232 -37.38 4.71 -36.80
N SER A 233 -36.57 4.04 -37.63
CA SER A 233 -35.14 3.80 -37.34
C SER A 233 -34.30 4.93 -37.94
N PRO A 234 -33.53 5.67 -37.10
CA PRO A 234 -32.62 6.70 -37.60
C PRO A 234 -31.53 6.13 -38.53
N ALA A 235 -31.11 4.88 -38.27
CA ALA A 235 -30.08 4.22 -39.06
C ALA A 235 -30.58 3.73 -40.43
N ALA A 236 -31.80 3.16 -40.47
CA ALA A 236 -32.41 2.67 -41.71
C ALA A 236 -33.10 3.77 -42.53
N GLY A 237 -33.47 4.90 -41.91
CA GLY A 237 -34.20 5.97 -42.54
C GLY A 237 -35.68 5.66 -42.82
N GLU A 238 -36.20 4.56 -42.28
CA GLU A 238 -37.57 4.08 -42.49
C GLU A 238 -38.19 3.49 -41.22
N HIS A 239 -39.49 3.14 -41.28
CA HIS A 239 -40.18 2.48 -40.17
C HIS A 239 -39.87 0.97 -40.17
N VAL A 240 -39.21 0.49 -39.11
CA VAL A 240 -38.85 -0.91 -38.90
C VAL A 240 -39.64 -1.52 -37.75
N ASN A 241 -39.76 -2.82 -37.77
CA ASN A 241 -40.24 -3.59 -36.61
C ASN A 241 -39.13 -3.71 -35.60
N ALA A 242 -39.32 -3.17 -34.41
CA ALA A 242 -38.31 -3.15 -33.37
C ALA A 242 -38.77 -3.84 -32.08
N LEU A 243 -37.86 -4.52 -31.42
CA LEU A 243 -38.02 -4.96 -30.02
C LEU A 243 -37.82 -3.74 -29.13
N VAL A 244 -38.64 -3.65 -28.09
CA VAL A 244 -38.73 -2.51 -27.17
C VAL A 244 -38.35 -2.92 -25.77
N PHE A 245 -37.38 -2.24 -25.18
CA PHE A 245 -37.01 -2.37 -23.78
C PHE A 245 -37.44 -1.11 -23.04
N PRO A 246 -38.45 -1.17 -22.15
CA PRO A 246 -38.90 -0.02 -21.36
C PRO A 246 -38.03 0.16 -20.15
N TYR A 247 -37.51 1.37 -19.93
CA TYR A 247 -36.75 1.74 -18.76
C TYR A 247 -37.65 2.46 -17.77
N THR A 248 -37.88 1.86 -16.62
CA THR A 248 -38.81 2.37 -15.61
C THR A 248 -38.07 2.77 -14.32
N ARG A 249 -38.64 3.76 -13.63
CA ARG A 249 -38.26 4.16 -12.29
C ARG A 249 -39.54 4.35 -11.47
N ASP A 250 -39.63 3.66 -10.33
CA ASP A 250 -40.84 3.68 -9.47
C ASP A 250 -42.12 3.30 -10.24
N GLY A 251 -42.03 2.40 -11.23
CA GLY A 251 -43.09 1.97 -12.12
C GLY A 251 -43.45 2.95 -13.24
N GLU A 252 -42.83 4.13 -13.28
CA GLU A 252 -43.05 5.11 -14.36
C GLU A 252 -42.04 4.92 -15.49
N LEU A 253 -42.52 4.99 -16.76
CA LEU A 253 -41.68 4.90 -17.94
C LEU A 253 -40.83 6.16 -18.08
N VAL A 254 -39.49 6.00 -18.07
CA VAL A 254 -38.51 7.10 -18.15
C VAL A 254 -37.82 7.17 -19.50
N ASN A 255 -37.53 6.01 -20.12
CA ASN A 255 -36.85 5.91 -21.40
C ASN A 255 -37.26 4.62 -22.13
N ILE A 256 -36.96 4.54 -23.39
CA ILE A 256 -37.11 3.32 -24.21
C ILE A 256 -35.86 3.14 -25.04
N LYS A 257 -35.35 1.89 -25.06
CA LYS A 257 -34.35 1.44 -26.02
C LYS A 257 -35.00 0.50 -27.04
N TYR A 258 -34.71 0.74 -28.27
CA TYR A 258 -35.17 -0.04 -29.39
C TYR A 258 -34.07 -0.91 -29.95
N ARG A 259 -34.43 -2.12 -30.39
CA ARG A 259 -33.54 -3.01 -31.13
C ARG A 259 -34.20 -3.36 -32.48
N GLY A 260 -33.54 -3.01 -33.56
CA GLY A 260 -33.92 -3.45 -34.90
C GLY A 260 -33.51 -4.90 -35.20
N SER A 261 -34.14 -5.53 -36.16
CA SER A 261 -33.78 -6.88 -36.64
C SER A 261 -32.37 -6.93 -37.27
N ASP A 262 -31.88 -5.79 -37.74
CA ASP A 262 -30.51 -5.56 -38.24
C ASP A 262 -29.45 -5.41 -37.15
N LYS A 263 -29.82 -5.61 -35.88
CA LYS A 263 -29.00 -5.35 -34.68
C LYS A 263 -28.66 -3.87 -34.43
N SER A 264 -29.38 -2.92 -35.06
CA SER A 264 -29.28 -1.50 -34.71
C SER A 264 -29.95 -1.23 -33.35
N PHE A 265 -29.39 -0.29 -32.60
CA PHE A 265 -29.92 0.15 -31.31
C PHE A 265 -30.05 1.67 -31.27
N TRP A 266 -31.16 2.16 -30.72
CA TRP A 266 -31.34 3.58 -30.46
C TRP A 266 -32.26 3.82 -29.28
N GLN A 267 -32.20 4.99 -28.69
CA GLN A 267 -33.02 5.42 -27.56
C GLN A 267 -33.78 6.69 -27.89
N ILE A 268 -34.77 7.04 -27.09
CA ILE A 268 -35.53 8.27 -27.27
C ILE A 268 -34.62 9.47 -26.97
N LYS A 269 -34.50 10.37 -27.94
CA LYS A 269 -33.66 11.55 -27.83
C LYS A 269 -34.13 12.46 -26.71
N GLY A 270 -33.21 12.78 -25.78
CA GLY A 270 -33.45 13.66 -24.64
C GLY A 270 -34.15 13.00 -23.47
N ALA A 271 -34.46 11.70 -23.55
CA ALA A 271 -34.92 10.93 -22.37
C ALA A 271 -33.77 10.75 -21.35
N GLU A 272 -34.14 10.65 -20.10
CA GLU A 272 -33.16 10.41 -19.03
C GLU A 272 -32.51 9.03 -19.18
N LYS A 273 -31.21 8.95 -19.05
CA LYS A 273 -30.50 7.67 -19.06
C LYS A 273 -30.46 7.08 -17.64
N ILE A 274 -31.08 5.92 -17.52
CA ILE A 274 -31.03 5.08 -16.31
C ILE A 274 -30.65 3.65 -16.71
N MET A 275 -30.43 2.79 -15.73
CA MET A 275 -30.20 1.36 -15.95
C MET A 275 -31.53 0.65 -16.28
N PHE A 276 -31.52 -0.31 -17.21
CA PHE A 276 -32.66 -1.19 -17.46
C PHE A 276 -32.86 -2.15 -16.28
N GLY A 277 -34.10 -2.30 -15.82
CA GLY A 277 -34.42 -3.10 -14.63
C GLY A 277 -34.12 -2.39 -13.31
N LEU A 278 -34.07 -1.04 -13.28
CA LEU A 278 -33.78 -0.28 -12.07
C LEU A 278 -34.73 -0.60 -10.90
N ASP A 279 -36.01 -0.82 -11.21
CA ASP A 279 -37.02 -1.17 -10.18
C ASP A 279 -36.77 -2.55 -9.55
N ASP A 280 -36.10 -3.47 -10.25
CA ASP A 280 -35.79 -4.82 -9.76
C ASP A 280 -34.75 -4.84 -8.65
N ILE A 281 -33.97 -3.77 -8.51
CA ILE A 281 -32.93 -3.66 -7.49
C ILE A 281 -33.34 -2.79 -6.30
N ALA A 282 -34.57 -2.31 -6.26
CA ALA A 282 -35.07 -1.47 -5.17
C ALA A 282 -34.92 -2.18 -3.83
N GLY A 283 -34.11 -1.62 -2.92
CA GLY A 283 -33.85 -2.18 -1.58
C GLY A 283 -32.96 -3.43 -1.56
N ALA A 284 -32.39 -3.85 -2.70
CA ALA A 284 -31.48 -4.98 -2.76
C ALA A 284 -30.11 -4.62 -2.14
N ARG A 285 -29.53 -5.56 -1.38
CA ARG A 285 -28.16 -5.43 -0.84
C ARG A 285 -27.10 -6.00 -1.78
N GLU A 286 -27.51 -6.86 -2.67
CA GLU A 286 -26.68 -7.49 -3.68
C GLU A 286 -27.37 -7.36 -5.03
N ILE A 287 -26.61 -6.94 -6.05
CA ILE A 287 -27.12 -6.75 -7.42
C ILE A 287 -26.12 -7.29 -8.42
N VAL A 288 -26.64 -7.56 -9.62
CA VAL A 288 -25.82 -7.90 -10.79
C VAL A 288 -25.97 -6.78 -11.84
N ILE A 289 -24.84 -6.31 -12.37
CA ILE A 289 -24.80 -5.35 -13.47
C ILE A 289 -24.27 -6.07 -14.72
N VAL A 290 -25.03 -6.04 -15.80
CA VAL A 290 -24.67 -6.64 -17.09
C VAL A 290 -24.54 -5.58 -18.19
N GLU A 291 -23.96 -5.97 -19.33
CA GLU A 291 -23.77 -5.04 -20.46
C GLU A 291 -25.05 -4.82 -21.28
N GLY A 292 -25.83 -5.86 -21.54
CA GLY A 292 -26.99 -5.84 -22.41
C GLY A 292 -28.31 -6.22 -21.75
N GLU A 293 -29.41 -5.75 -22.32
CA GLU A 293 -30.74 -6.11 -21.85
C GLU A 293 -31.01 -7.62 -21.99
N MET A 294 -30.43 -8.25 -23.02
CA MET A 294 -30.56 -9.70 -23.23
C MET A 294 -29.89 -10.51 -22.13
N ASP A 295 -28.75 -10.04 -21.60
CA ASP A 295 -28.05 -10.68 -20.51
C ASP A 295 -28.84 -10.56 -19.21
N LYS A 296 -29.49 -9.40 -18.99
CA LYS A 296 -30.43 -9.21 -17.88
C LYS A 296 -31.57 -10.22 -17.96
N LEU A 297 -32.18 -10.41 -19.12
CA LEU A 297 -33.24 -11.40 -19.30
C LEU A 297 -32.71 -12.84 -19.11
N ALA A 298 -31.50 -13.12 -19.57
CA ALA A 298 -30.85 -14.44 -19.39
C ALA A 298 -30.60 -14.78 -17.92
N LEU A 299 -30.10 -13.81 -17.13
CA LEU A 299 -29.92 -13.99 -15.69
C LEU A 299 -31.25 -14.19 -14.98
N GLU A 300 -32.28 -13.47 -15.37
CA GLU A 300 -33.58 -13.65 -14.82
C GLU A 300 -34.23 -14.99 -15.20
N GLN A 301 -34.02 -15.48 -16.44
CA GLN A 301 -34.37 -16.83 -16.84
C GLN A 301 -33.70 -17.88 -15.94
N ALA A 302 -32.47 -17.65 -15.56
CA ALA A 302 -31.75 -18.50 -14.60
C ALA A 302 -32.20 -18.28 -13.14
N GLY A 303 -33.19 -17.41 -12.86
CA GLY A 303 -33.77 -17.17 -11.53
C GLY A 303 -33.15 -16.03 -10.73
N ILE A 304 -32.20 -15.27 -11.30
CA ILE A 304 -31.56 -14.11 -10.66
C ILE A 304 -32.32 -12.84 -11.09
N LYS A 305 -33.01 -12.18 -10.16
CA LYS A 305 -33.92 -11.05 -10.47
C LYS A 305 -33.36 -9.68 -10.17
N ASN A 306 -32.43 -9.56 -9.24
CA ASN A 306 -31.77 -8.31 -8.82
C ASN A 306 -30.68 -7.90 -9.83
N VAL A 307 -31.08 -7.77 -11.08
CA VAL A 307 -30.17 -7.53 -12.23
C VAL A 307 -30.54 -6.24 -12.94
N VAL A 308 -29.54 -5.44 -13.28
CA VAL A 308 -29.68 -4.26 -14.14
C VAL A 308 -28.69 -4.32 -15.30
N SER A 309 -29.10 -3.75 -16.47
CA SER A 309 -28.13 -3.57 -17.55
C SER A 309 -27.82 -2.10 -17.81
N VAL A 310 -26.63 -1.83 -18.34
CA VAL A 310 -26.24 -0.47 -18.74
C VAL A 310 -26.98 -0.05 -20.00
N PRO A 311 -27.40 1.23 -20.12
CA PRO A 311 -28.16 1.69 -21.26
C PRO A 311 -27.32 1.88 -22.53
N ASP A 312 -26.05 2.18 -22.37
CA ASP A 312 -25.08 2.46 -23.44
C ASP A 312 -24.07 1.31 -23.56
N GLY A 313 -23.50 1.10 -24.72
CA GLY A 313 -22.48 0.08 -24.94
C GLY A 313 -21.17 0.36 -24.16
N ALA A 314 -20.34 -0.66 -24.06
CA ALA A 314 -19.05 -0.61 -23.39
C ALA A 314 -18.10 0.46 -23.97
N PRO A 315 -17.18 1.02 -23.16
CA PRO A 315 -16.12 1.88 -23.67
C PRO A 315 -15.05 1.03 -24.37
N GLY A 316 -14.42 1.58 -25.41
CA GLY A 316 -13.35 0.85 -26.11
C GLY A 316 -12.08 0.63 -25.28
N LYS A 317 -11.87 1.44 -24.22
CA LYS A 317 -10.76 1.33 -23.28
C LYS A 317 -11.09 1.99 -21.94
N VAL A 318 -10.35 1.61 -20.91
CA VAL A 318 -10.37 2.27 -19.60
C VAL A 318 -9.83 3.70 -19.75
N ARG A 319 -10.46 4.66 -19.07
CA ARG A 319 -10.01 6.06 -19.06
C ARG A 319 -8.72 6.19 -18.23
N ASP A 320 -7.74 6.86 -18.79
CA ASP A 320 -6.52 7.23 -18.09
C ASP A 320 -6.77 8.35 -17.06
N GLY A 321 -6.09 8.29 -15.92
CA GLY A 321 -6.15 9.31 -14.87
C GLY A 321 -7.35 9.20 -13.92
N ASP A 322 -7.65 10.31 -13.24
CA ASP A 322 -8.71 10.38 -12.23
C ASP A 322 -10.12 10.38 -12.87
N LEU A 323 -11.11 9.97 -12.08
CA LEU A 323 -12.50 10.01 -12.51
C LEU A 323 -12.98 11.46 -12.66
N PRO A 324 -13.82 11.76 -13.68
CA PRO A 324 -14.44 13.07 -13.79
C PRO A 324 -15.44 13.29 -12.67
N ALA A 325 -15.78 14.55 -12.42
CA ALA A 325 -16.90 14.87 -11.55
C ALA A 325 -18.21 14.27 -12.10
N PRO A 326 -19.17 13.89 -11.24
CA PRO A 326 -20.44 13.28 -11.69
C PRO A 326 -21.17 14.08 -12.77
N GLU A 327 -21.14 15.41 -12.70
CA GLU A 327 -21.80 16.32 -13.65
C GLU A 327 -21.11 16.35 -15.03
N GLU A 328 -19.85 15.93 -15.08
CA GLU A 328 -19.02 15.90 -16.31
C GLU A 328 -18.95 14.50 -16.93
N ASP A 329 -19.40 13.48 -16.19
CA ASP A 329 -19.29 12.07 -16.58
C ASP A 329 -20.42 11.61 -17.48
N ARG A 330 -20.59 12.25 -18.62
CA ARG A 330 -21.72 12.05 -19.56
C ARG A 330 -21.89 10.62 -20.05
N LYS A 331 -20.77 9.87 -20.19
CA LYS A 331 -20.84 8.48 -20.65
C LYS A 331 -21.44 7.55 -19.58
N PHE A 332 -21.21 7.85 -18.31
CA PHE A 332 -21.69 7.07 -17.17
C PHE A 332 -22.74 7.83 -16.34
N GLU A 333 -23.41 8.83 -16.94
CA GLU A 333 -24.45 9.63 -16.26
C GLU A 333 -25.57 8.77 -15.69
N TYR A 334 -25.85 7.61 -16.30
CA TYR A 334 -26.85 6.66 -15.80
C TYR A 334 -26.52 6.11 -14.40
N LEU A 335 -25.24 6.01 -14.02
CA LEU A 335 -24.84 5.62 -12.66
C LEU A 335 -25.26 6.68 -11.65
N TRP A 336 -25.03 7.95 -12.00
CA TRP A 336 -25.36 9.09 -11.15
C TRP A 336 -26.87 9.30 -11.06
N ASN A 337 -27.60 9.05 -12.16
CA ASN A 337 -29.06 9.09 -12.20
C ASN A 337 -29.69 7.94 -11.38
N CYS A 338 -29.01 6.80 -11.25
CA CYS A 338 -29.44 5.63 -10.46
C CYS A 338 -28.84 5.57 -9.06
N ARG A 339 -28.10 6.60 -8.61
CA ARG A 339 -27.29 6.57 -7.40
C ARG A 339 -28.09 6.19 -6.14
N ALA A 340 -29.32 6.69 -5.99
CA ALA A 340 -30.18 6.40 -4.86
C ALA A 340 -30.45 4.89 -4.68
N ALA A 341 -30.54 4.14 -5.78
CA ALA A 341 -30.72 2.68 -5.74
C ALA A 341 -29.38 1.94 -5.56
N LEU A 342 -28.24 2.52 -6.06
CA LEU A 342 -26.92 1.88 -6.04
C LEU A 342 -26.15 2.11 -4.74
N ASP A 343 -26.31 3.25 -4.06
CA ASP A 343 -25.54 3.61 -2.86
C ASP A 343 -25.76 2.61 -1.70
N PRO A 344 -26.99 2.09 -1.43
CA PRO A 344 -27.22 1.14 -0.35
C PRO A 344 -26.68 -0.27 -0.60
N VAL A 345 -26.26 -0.57 -1.84
CA VAL A 345 -25.82 -1.90 -2.26
C VAL A 345 -24.44 -2.21 -1.69
N SER A 346 -24.32 -3.34 -0.99
CA SER A 346 -23.06 -3.77 -0.37
C SER A 346 -22.24 -4.73 -1.25
N ARG A 347 -22.86 -5.45 -2.19
CA ARG A 347 -22.22 -6.36 -3.13
C ARG A 347 -22.73 -6.14 -4.54
N ILE A 348 -21.83 -5.82 -5.46
CA ILE A 348 -22.13 -5.56 -6.87
C ILE A 348 -21.37 -6.55 -7.72
N VAL A 349 -22.07 -7.46 -8.36
CA VAL A 349 -21.49 -8.41 -9.30
C VAL A 349 -21.54 -7.81 -10.70
N ILE A 350 -20.39 -7.63 -11.31
CA ILE A 350 -20.24 -7.09 -12.67
C ILE A 350 -20.05 -8.25 -13.64
N ALA A 351 -21.09 -8.51 -14.42
CA ALA A 351 -21.23 -9.66 -15.30
C ALA A 351 -21.35 -9.20 -16.77
N VAL A 352 -20.31 -8.53 -17.25
CA VAL A 352 -20.21 -7.96 -18.60
C VAL A 352 -19.56 -8.95 -19.58
N ASP A 353 -19.48 -8.58 -20.84
CA ASP A 353 -18.88 -9.40 -21.90
C ASP A 353 -17.39 -9.72 -21.59
N SER A 354 -16.93 -10.91 -22.04
CA SER A 354 -15.54 -11.34 -21.84
C SER A 354 -14.53 -10.65 -22.76
N ASP A 355 -14.99 -9.84 -23.72
CA ASP A 355 -14.15 -9.14 -24.67
C ASP A 355 -13.47 -7.87 -24.09
N GLY A 356 -12.56 -7.25 -24.84
CA GLY A 356 -11.82 -6.08 -24.41
C GLY A 356 -12.70 -4.89 -23.97
N PRO A 357 -13.71 -4.50 -24.75
CA PRO A 357 -14.67 -3.47 -24.34
C PRO A 357 -15.43 -3.82 -23.06
N GLY A 358 -15.92 -5.05 -22.91
CA GLY A 358 -16.61 -5.51 -21.70
C GLY A 358 -15.70 -5.43 -20.47
N GLN A 359 -14.44 -5.84 -20.58
CA GLN A 359 -13.46 -5.73 -19.48
C GLN A 359 -13.16 -4.26 -19.14
N ALA A 360 -13.14 -3.36 -20.14
CA ALA A 360 -13.01 -1.93 -19.89
C ALA A 360 -14.24 -1.37 -19.16
N LEU A 361 -15.44 -1.84 -19.52
CA LEU A 361 -16.68 -1.48 -18.82
C LEU A 361 -16.63 -1.94 -17.35
N ALA A 362 -16.20 -3.17 -17.11
CA ALA A 362 -16.08 -3.70 -15.75
C ALA A 362 -15.18 -2.83 -14.86
N GLU A 363 -14.01 -2.46 -15.37
CA GLU A 363 -13.06 -1.61 -14.63
C GLU A 363 -13.63 -0.20 -14.39
N GLU A 364 -14.27 0.41 -15.40
CA GLU A 364 -14.88 1.74 -15.30
C GLU A 364 -16.07 1.77 -14.32
N LEU A 365 -16.89 0.70 -14.29
CA LEU A 365 -17.97 0.55 -13.29
C LEU A 365 -17.39 0.41 -11.89
N ALA A 366 -16.42 -0.49 -11.70
CA ALA A 366 -15.82 -0.74 -10.41
C ALA A 366 -15.11 0.50 -9.83
N ARG A 367 -14.48 1.31 -10.68
CA ARG A 367 -13.85 2.58 -10.27
C ARG A 367 -14.87 3.60 -9.75
N ARG A 368 -16.09 3.66 -10.31
CA ARG A 368 -17.14 4.61 -9.93
C ARG A 368 -17.98 4.13 -8.76
N LEU A 369 -18.20 2.82 -8.69
CA LEU A 369 -19.05 2.22 -7.67
C LEU A 369 -18.29 1.85 -6.39
N GLY A 370 -16.94 1.83 -6.44
CA GLY A 370 -16.05 1.38 -5.36
C GLY A 370 -15.66 -0.09 -5.53
N LYS A 371 -14.36 -0.34 -5.79
CA LYS A 371 -13.81 -1.68 -6.03
C LYS A 371 -14.01 -2.63 -4.83
N GLU A 372 -14.11 -2.08 -3.63
CA GLU A 372 -14.26 -2.84 -2.39
C GLU A 372 -15.57 -3.62 -2.29
N ARG A 373 -16.60 -3.20 -3.02
CA ARG A 373 -17.90 -3.88 -3.09
C ARG A 373 -18.20 -4.50 -4.45
N CYS A 374 -17.26 -4.41 -5.40
CA CYS A 374 -17.42 -4.93 -6.75
C CYS A 374 -16.76 -6.29 -6.92
N TYR A 375 -17.44 -7.18 -7.64
CA TYR A 375 -17.01 -8.53 -8.00
C TYR A 375 -17.14 -8.71 -9.50
N ARG A 376 -16.22 -9.45 -10.11
CA ARG A 376 -16.18 -9.70 -11.56
C ARG A 376 -16.51 -11.15 -11.85
N VAL A 377 -17.38 -11.38 -12.83
CA VAL A 377 -17.69 -12.71 -13.36
C VAL A 377 -16.65 -13.11 -14.40
N THR A 378 -16.26 -14.38 -14.35
CA THR A 378 -15.51 -15.04 -15.42
C THR A 378 -16.43 -16.08 -16.03
N TRP A 379 -16.74 -15.91 -17.31
CA TRP A 379 -17.62 -16.84 -18.04
C TRP A 379 -16.88 -18.13 -18.40
N PRO A 380 -17.59 -19.26 -18.55
CA PRO A 380 -17.03 -20.51 -19.03
C PRO A 380 -16.35 -20.37 -20.40
N GLU A 381 -15.38 -21.26 -20.67
CA GLU A 381 -14.64 -21.24 -21.93
C GLU A 381 -15.60 -21.37 -23.14
N GLY A 382 -15.42 -20.49 -24.12
CA GLY A 382 -16.27 -20.42 -25.31
C GLY A 382 -17.59 -19.68 -25.14
N CYS A 383 -17.87 -19.09 -23.96
CA CYS A 383 -19.00 -18.22 -23.72
C CYS A 383 -18.54 -16.75 -23.56
N LYS A 384 -19.27 -15.85 -24.20
CA LYS A 384 -18.94 -14.42 -24.21
C LYS A 384 -19.68 -13.65 -23.11
N ASP A 385 -20.95 -13.97 -22.93
CA ASP A 385 -21.91 -13.24 -22.11
C ASP A 385 -22.89 -14.19 -21.41
N ALA A 386 -23.76 -13.67 -20.57
CA ALA A 386 -24.75 -14.47 -19.83
C ALA A 386 -25.73 -15.22 -20.74
N ASN A 387 -26.11 -14.61 -21.86
CA ASN A 387 -27.02 -15.26 -22.78
C ASN A 387 -26.37 -16.43 -23.53
N ASP A 388 -25.10 -16.30 -23.89
CA ASP A 388 -24.32 -17.42 -24.45
C ASP A 388 -24.24 -18.61 -23.50
N VAL A 389 -23.96 -18.35 -22.19
CA VAL A 389 -23.93 -19.41 -21.16
C VAL A 389 -25.30 -20.07 -21.02
N LEU A 390 -26.36 -19.26 -20.95
CA LEU A 390 -27.73 -19.81 -20.89
C LEU A 390 -28.04 -20.75 -22.04
N GLN A 391 -27.69 -20.37 -23.27
CA GLN A 391 -27.99 -21.14 -24.48
C GLN A 391 -27.14 -22.42 -24.59
N LYS A 392 -25.86 -22.40 -24.15
CA LYS A 392 -24.94 -23.50 -24.34
C LYS A 392 -24.90 -24.45 -23.15
N GLU A 393 -24.99 -23.91 -21.93
CA GLU A 393 -24.74 -24.65 -20.69
C GLU A 393 -25.92 -24.65 -19.71
N GLY A 394 -26.92 -23.76 -19.94
CA GLY A 394 -28.17 -23.70 -19.18
C GLY A 394 -28.10 -22.90 -17.89
N ASP A 395 -29.25 -22.86 -17.19
CA ASP A 395 -29.50 -22.01 -16.02
C ASP A 395 -28.52 -22.24 -14.85
N ALA A 396 -28.14 -23.49 -14.63
CA ALA A 396 -27.24 -23.84 -13.51
C ALA A 396 -25.83 -23.25 -13.71
N ALA A 397 -25.33 -23.24 -14.94
CA ALA A 397 -24.02 -22.66 -15.26
C ALA A 397 -24.03 -21.13 -15.13
N VAL A 398 -25.13 -20.49 -15.54
CA VAL A 398 -25.32 -19.03 -15.33
C VAL A 398 -25.25 -18.69 -13.83
N ARG A 399 -26.02 -19.42 -12.99
CA ARG A 399 -25.97 -19.20 -11.54
C ARG A 399 -24.59 -19.45 -10.96
N GLY A 400 -23.96 -20.56 -11.34
CA GLY A 400 -22.61 -20.90 -10.88
C GLY A 400 -21.57 -19.82 -11.22
N SER A 401 -21.66 -19.20 -12.40
CA SER A 401 -20.76 -18.10 -12.78
C SER A 401 -20.94 -16.87 -11.91
N ILE A 402 -22.19 -16.54 -11.54
CA ILE A 402 -22.48 -15.41 -10.65
C ILE A 402 -22.04 -15.69 -9.21
N ASP A 403 -22.29 -16.89 -8.71
CA ASP A 403 -21.93 -17.29 -7.34
C ASP A 403 -20.40 -17.32 -7.15
N ASN A 404 -19.65 -17.69 -8.20
CA ASN A 404 -18.19 -17.77 -8.20
C ASN A 404 -17.51 -16.43 -8.58
N ALA A 405 -18.24 -15.32 -8.65
CA ALA A 405 -17.67 -14.02 -8.98
C ALA A 405 -16.56 -13.61 -8.00
N GLU A 406 -15.42 -13.18 -8.55
CA GLU A 406 -14.23 -12.79 -7.79
C GLU A 406 -14.18 -11.30 -7.50
N GLY A 407 -13.72 -10.91 -6.29
CA GLY A 407 -13.56 -9.50 -5.93
C GLY A 407 -12.54 -8.80 -6.82
N PHE A 408 -12.79 -7.53 -7.17
CA PHE A 408 -11.78 -6.72 -7.85
C PHE A 408 -10.53 -6.57 -7.00
N PRO A 409 -9.31 -6.68 -7.58
CA PRO A 409 -8.09 -6.54 -6.83
C PRO A 409 -7.98 -5.13 -6.23
N LEU A 410 -7.75 -5.06 -4.92
CA LEU A 410 -7.52 -3.82 -4.20
C LEU A 410 -6.01 -3.65 -3.96
N ARG A 411 -5.47 -2.50 -4.35
CA ARG A 411 -4.05 -2.22 -4.18
C ARG A 411 -3.64 -2.31 -2.70
N GLY A 412 -2.78 -3.27 -2.39
CA GLY A 412 -2.27 -3.47 -1.03
C GLY A 412 -3.11 -4.43 -0.17
N LEU A 413 -4.19 -5.01 -0.71
CA LEU A 413 -4.96 -6.07 -0.07
C LEU A 413 -4.78 -7.37 -0.86
N PHE A 414 -4.15 -8.37 -0.22
CA PHE A 414 -3.79 -9.64 -0.82
C PHE A 414 -4.26 -10.80 0.05
N ARG A 415 -4.48 -11.95 -0.58
CA ARG A 415 -4.65 -13.24 0.10
C ARG A 415 -3.33 -14.00 0.07
N PHE A 416 -3.15 -14.97 0.94
CA PHE A 416 -1.98 -15.86 0.89
C PHE A 416 -1.91 -16.67 -0.40
N SER A 417 -3.06 -16.97 -1.02
CA SER A 417 -3.14 -17.60 -2.34
C SER A 417 -2.47 -16.80 -3.46
N ASP A 418 -2.46 -15.46 -3.34
CA ASP A 418 -1.84 -14.58 -4.33
C ASP A 418 -0.30 -14.71 -4.33
N PHE A 419 0.26 -15.33 -3.29
CA PHE A 419 1.68 -15.61 -3.09
C PHE A 419 1.98 -17.11 -3.04
N GLN A 420 1.08 -17.96 -3.56
CA GLN A 420 1.20 -19.41 -3.43
C GLN A 420 2.49 -19.96 -4.05
N ASP A 421 2.90 -19.43 -5.19
CA ASP A 421 4.12 -19.83 -5.87
C ASP A 421 5.36 -19.45 -5.05
N ASP A 422 5.39 -18.23 -4.51
CA ASP A 422 6.47 -17.76 -3.63
C ASP A 422 6.56 -18.60 -2.36
N ILE A 423 5.42 -18.92 -1.75
CA ILE A 423 5.34 -19.76 -0.55
C ILE A 423 5.80 -21.18 -0.86
N SER A 424 5.38 -21.74 -2.00
CA SER A 424 5.76 -23.09 -2.44
C SER A 424 7.25 -23.16 -2.78
N ASN A 425 7.77 -22.15 -3.46
CA ASN A 425 9.20 -22.01 -3.73
C ASN A 425 10.00 -21.91 -2.44
N TYR A 426 9.54 -21.12 -1.47
CA TYR A 426 10.18 -21.02 -0.15
C TYR A 426 10.17 -22.34 0.61
N PHE A 427 9.11 -23.14 0.52
CA PHE A 427 9.05 -24.47 1.13
C PHE A 427 10.06 -25.44 0.50
N GLY A 428 10.28 -25.36 -0.82
CA GLY A 428 11.25 -26.16 -1.57
C GLY A 428 12.72 -25.73 -1.45
N VAL A 429 13.00 -24.64 -0.69
CA VAL A 429 14.33 -24.05 -0.57
C VAL A 429 15.34 -25.01 0.07
N SER A 430 16.45 -25.26 -0.65
CA SER A 430 17.56 -26.09 -0.13
C SER A 430 18.33 -25.40 1.01
N GLU A 431 19.14 -26.17 1.75
CA GLU A 431 20.00 -25.64 2.81
C GLU A 431 21.06 -24.64 2.29
N ALA A 432 21.42 -24.73 1.00
CA ALA A 432 22.39 -23.83 0.35
C ALA A 432 21.76 -22.57 -0.24
N SER A 433 20.45 -22.37 -0.09
CA SER A 433 19.78 -21.22 -0.70
C SER A 433 20.07 -19.92 0.04
N GLU A 434 20.24 -18.84 -0.70
CA GLU A 434 20.38 -17.46 -0.18
C GLU A 434 19.20 -17.03 0.71
N MET A 435 18.02 -17.59 0.53
CA MET A 435 16.85 -17.31 1.39
C MET A 435 17.03 -17.75 2.84
N LYS A 436 17.91 -18.74 3.08
CA LYS A 436 18.33 -19.17 4.43
C LYS A 436 19.57 -18.42 4.91
N GLY A 437 20.07 -17.49 4.14
CA GLY A 437 21.29 -16.72 4.38
C GLY A 437 22.54 -17.41 3.85
N VAL A 438 23.46 -16.63 3.31
CA VAL A 438 24.72 -17.09 2.75
C VAL A 438 25.79 -17.19 3.83
N SER A 439 26.76 -18.09 3.66
CA SER A 439 27.89 -18.22 4.59
C SER A 439 28.71 -16.93 4.64
N THR A 440 29.10 -16.52 5.83
CA THR A 440 30.01 -15.38 6.05
C THR A 440 31.47 -15.70 5.70
N GLY A 441 31.77 -16.97 5.46
CA GLY A 441 33.14 -17.47 5.28
C GLY A 441 33.84 -17.79 6.60
N TRP A 442 33.17 -17.61 7.74
CA TRP A 442 33.65 -18.03 9.07
C TRP A 442 32.66 -19.01 9.70
N ARG A 443 33.15 -20.22 9.99
CA ARG A 443 32.29 -21.27 10.55
C ARG A 443 31.72 -20.90 11.93
N SER A 444 32.50 -20.19 12.74
CA SER A 444 32.09 -19.73 14.07
C SER A 444 30.94 -18.72 13.98
N ILE A 445 30.88 -17.90 12.92
CA ILE A 445 29.83 -16.90 12.71
C ILE A 445 28.58 -17.51 12.11
N ASP A 446 28.71 -18.45 11.17
CA ASP A 446 27.60 -18.97 10.36
C ASP A 446 26.47 -19.62 11.16
N GLY A 447 26.77 -20.12 12.37
CA GLY A 447 25.73 -20.61 13.30
C GLY A 447 24.91 -19.49 13.97
N HIS A 448 25.41 -18.27 13.93
CA HIS A 448 24.82 -17.12 14.62
C HIS A 448 24.30 -16.06 13.66
N TYR A 449 24.96 -15.86 12.52
CA TYR A 449 24.60 -14.84 11.56
C TYR A 449 24.97 -15.27 10.14
N ARG A 450 23.97 -15.26 9.25
CA ARG A 450 24.11 -15.38 7.80
C ARG A 450 23.37 -14.24 7.14
N PRO A 451 24.01 -13.43 6.29
CA PRO A 451 23.32 -12.38 5.56
C PRO A 451 22.24 -12.95 4.65
N VAL A 452 21.04 -12.39 4.73
CA VAL A 452 19.91 -12.69 3.85
C VAL A 452 19.62 -11.46 3.01
N PRO A 453 19.48 -11.55 1.68
CA PRO A 453 19.02 -10.43 0.85
C PRO A 453 17.70 -9.85 1.39
N GLY A 454 17.53 -8.53 1.28
CA GLY A 454 16.33 -7.86 1.80
C GLY A 454 16.32 -7.54 3.29
N GLU A 455 17.36 -7.92 4.06
CA GLU A 455 17.47 -7.63 5.50
C GLU A 455 18.36 -6.42 5.80
N LEU A 456 18.11 -5.80 6.94
CA LEU A 456 18.90 -4.71 7.52
C LEU A 456 19.68 -5.20 8.73
N THR A 457 21.01 -5.17 8.63
CA THR A 457 21.94 -5.41 9.75
C THR A 457 22.50 -4.10 10.28
N VAL A 458 22.29 -3.82 11.57
CA VAL A 458 22.94 -2.71 12.27
C VAL A 458 24.20 -3.21 12.95
N VAL A 459 25.33 -2.52 12.68
CA VAL A 459 26.63 -2.84 13.26
C VAL A 459 27.09 -1.70 14.15
N THR A 460 27.44 -2.01 15.41
CA THR A 460 27.97 -1.03 16.36
C THR A 460 29.21 -1.55 17.10
N GLY A 461 29.78 -0.73 17.96
CA GLY A 461 30.93 -1.00 18.75
C GLY A 461 31.71 0.30 19.06
N VAL A 462 32.51 0.30 20.11
CA VAL A 462 33.32 1.46 20.53
C VAL A 462 34.29 1.90 19.40
N PRO A 463 34.76 3.15 19.36
CA PRO A 463 35.79 3.57 18.43
C PRO A 463 37.02 2.63 18.49
N ASN A 464 37.60 2.33 17.31
CA ASN A 464 38.73 1.40 17.14
C ASN A 464 38.45 -0.06 17.58
N SER A 465 37.17 -0.49 17.62
CA SER A 465 36.82 -1.90 17.85
C SER A 465 36.96 -2.76 16.59
N GLY A 466 37.09 -2.15 15.41
CA GLY A 466 37.24 -2.84 14.15
C GLY A 466 35.96 -3.05 13.36
N LYS A 467 34.89 -2.26 13.61
CA LYS A 467 33.61 -2.34 12.89
C LYS A 467 33.76 -2.37 11.38
N SER A 468 34.31 -1.30 10.82
CA SER A 468 34.52 -1.16 9.35
C SER A 468 35.45 -2.24 8.81
N GLU A 469 36.53 -2.58 9.54
CA GLU A 469 37.44 -3.67 9.16
C GLU A 469 36.75 -5.03 9.09
N TRP A 470 35.85 -5.33 10.01
CA TRP A 470 35.09 -6.58 10.01
C TRP A 470 34.04 -6.62 8.91
N VAL A 471 33.29 -5.51 8.68
CA VAL A 471 32.31 -5.44 7.58
C VAL A 471 33.02 -5.54 6.23
N ASP A 472 34.13 -4.86 6.04
CA ASP A 472 34.96 -4.96 4.83
C ASP A 472 35.42 -6.41 4.58
N ALA A 473 35.86 -7.13 5.62
CA ALA A 473 36.28 -8.52 5.49
C ALA A 473 35.09 -9.44 5.16
N LEU A 474 33.93 -9.20 5.77
CA LEU A 474 32.70 -9.91 5.46
C LEU A 474 32.31 -9.71 3.98
N MET A 475 32.31 -8.48 3.50
CA MET A 475 31.97 -8.18 2.08
C MET A 475 32.99 -8.82 1.12
N CYS A 476 34.29 -8.82 1.44
CA CYS A 476 35.29 -9.54 0.65
C CYS A 476 35.01 -11.04 0.61
N ASN A 477 34.63 -11.66 1.73
CA ASN A 477 34.28 -13.07 1.76
C ASN A 477 33.03 -13.36 0.90
N LEU A 478 31.98 -12.55 1.03
CA LEU A 478 30.75 -12.70 0.27
C LEU A 478 31.00 -12.51 -1.25
N ALA A 479 31.83 -11.54 -1.63
CA ALA A 479 32.22 -11.34 -3.02
C ALA A 479 32.98 -12.54 -3.59
N VAL A 480 33.92 -13.11 -2.83
CA VAL A 480 34.74 -14.24 -3.28
C VAL A 480 33.94 -15.56 -3.31
N GLN A 481 33.11 -15.81 -2.30
CA GLN A 481 32.42 -17.10 -2.14
C GLN A 481 31.11 -17.18 -2.88
N HIS A 482 30.38 -16.05 -2.95
CA HIS A 482 29.02 -16.01 -3.48
C HIS A 482 28.85 -15.08 -4.69
N GLY A 483 29.93 -14.40 -5.12
CA GLY A 483 29.87 -13.46 -6.25
C GLY A 483 29.04 -12.21 -5.99
N TRP A 484 28.78 -11.86 -4.73
CA TRP A 484 28.02 -10.67 -4.39
C TRP A 484 28.76 -9.41 -4.80
N THR A 485 28.03 -8.44 -5.32
CA THR A 485 28.51 -7.10 -5.63
C THR A 485 27.95 -6.09 -4.63
N PHE A 486 28.69 -5.03 -4.36
CA PHE A 486 28.43 -4.10 -3.27
C PHE A 486 28.45 -2.65 -3.70
N ALA A 487 27.58 -1.83 -3.10
CA ALA A 487 27.75 -0.39 -3.06
C ALA A 487 28.28 0.03 -1.68
N LEU A 488 29.35 0.83 -1.69
CA LEU A 488 30.01 1.32 -0.48
C LEU A 488 29.74 2.82 -0.33
N CYS A 489 28.94 3.20 0.68
CA CYS A 489 28.84 4.56 1.17
C CYS A 489 29.69 4.67 2.45
N SER A 490 31.02 4.78 2.28
CA SER A 490 31.97 4.93 3.37
C SER A 490 32.43 6.38 3.43
N LEU A 491 31.99 7.11 4.45
CA LEU A 491 32.17 8.55 4.59
C LEU A 491 33.46 8.93 5.34
N GLU A 492 33.97 8.02 6.19
CA GLU A 492 35.20 8.25 6.96
C GLU A 492 36.49 7.87 6.20
N ASN A 493 36.41 6.92 5.25
CA ASN A 493 37.59 6.39 4.62
C ASN A 493 37.96 7.19 3.35
N LYS A 494 39.23 7.53 3.17
CA LYS A 494 39.75 7.99 1.87
C LYS A 494 39.72 6.85 0.87
N VAL A 495 39.36 7.12 -0.38
CA VAL A 495 39.18 6.11 -1.44
C VAL A 495 40.40 5.18 -1.56
N HIS A 496 41.60 5.74 -1.62
CA HIS A 496 42.83 4.95 -1.78
C HIS A 496 43.18 4.11 -0.55
N GLU A 497 42.82 4.57 0.66
CA GLU A 497 43.01 3.80 1.90
C GLU A 497 42.01 2.66 1.98
N HIS A 498 40.75 2.90 1.61
CA HIS A 498 39.72 1.87 1.57
C HIS A 498 40.03 0.81 0.51
N ALA A 499 40.40 1.24 -0.73
CA ALA A 499 40.83 0.33 -1.76
C ALA A 499 42.01 -0.56 -1.31
N ARG A 500 43.02 0.03 -0.65
CA ARG A 500 44.16 -0.74 -0.09
C ARG A 500 43.65 -1.82 0.87
N LYS A 501 42.78 -1.48 1.84
CA LYS A 501 42.26 -2.41 2.84
C LYS A 501 41.51 -3.58 2.20
N LEU A 502 40.69 -3.31 1.20
CA LEU A 502 39.92 -4.33 0.48
C LEU A 502 40.84 -5.25 -0.34
N VAL A 503 41.84 -4.67 -1.05
CA VAL A 503 42.79 -5.44 -1.82
C VAL A 503 43.69 -6.31 -0.92
N GLU A 504 44.18 -5.80 0.24
CA GLU A 504 44.91 -6.60 1.23
C GLU A 504 44.07 -7.81 1.72
N LYS A 505 42.79 -7.60 1.98
CA LYS A 505 41.86 -8.68 2.38
C LYS A 505 41.65 -9.69 1.25
N TYR A 506 41.50 -9.23 0.01
CA TYR A 506 41.30 -10.10 -1.14
C TYR A 506 42.57 -10.95 -1.44
N THR A 507 43.72 -10.30 -1.58
CA THR A 507 44.98 -10.97 -1.98
C THR A 507 45.62 -11.76 -0.83
N GLY A 508 45.39 -11.34 0.44
CA GLY A 508 46.08 -11.89 1.62
C GLY A 508 47.52 -11.40 1.76
N GLU A 509 47.99 -10.48 0.89
CA GLU A 509 49.30 -9.91 0.88
C GLU A 509 49.31 -8.47 1.44
N PRO A 510 50.33 -8.04 2.20
CA PRO A 510 50.41 -6.67 2.68
C PRO A 510 50.71 -5.65 1.57
N TRP A 511 50.09 -4.50 1.64
CA TRP A 511 50.36 -3.38 0.74
C TRP A 511 51.71 -2.72 1.01
N PHE A 512 52.08 -2.62 2.26
CA PHE A 512 53.34 -2.03 2.72
C PHE A 512 54.25 -3.08 3.37
N GLU A 513 55.54 -2.87 3.24
CA GLU A 513 56.56 -3.74 3.83
C GLU A 513 56.71 -3.49 5.34
N GLY A 514 56.80 -4.52 6.12
CA GLY A 514 57.42 -4.51 7.46
C GLY A 514 56.67 -3.94 8.65
N LYS A 515 55.49 -3.30 8.50
CA LYS A 515 54.92 -2.57 9.66
C LYS A 515 54.08 -3.41 10.63
N TYR A 516 53.41 -4.46 10.20
CA TYR A 516 52.44 -5.17 11.05
C TYR A 516 52.60 -6.69 11.11
N GLY A 517 53.56 -7.25 10.52
CA GLY A 517 53.56 -8.70 10.49
C GLY A 517 54.78 -9.42 10.10
N GLY A 518 55.88 -8.94 10.50
CA GLY A 518 57.09 -9.72 10.33
C GLY A 518 57.62 -9.71 8.89
N LYS A 519 58.32 -10.73 8.53
CA LYS A 519 59.14 -10.86 7.27
C LYS A 519 58.37 -11.06 5.97
N LYS A 520 57.05 -10.76 5.90
CA LYS A 520 56.29 -10.88 4.63
C LYS A 520 56.64 -9.72 3.70
N ALA A 521 57.06 -10.06 2.48
CA ALA A 521 57.31 -9.10 1.45
C ALA A 521 56.01 -8.37 1.03
N ARG A 522 56.13 -7.12 0.62
CA ARG A 522 55.08 -6.34 0.01
C ARG A 522 54.47 -7.05 -1.22
N MET A 523 53.17 -6.92 -1.46
CA MET A 523 52.54 -7.43 -2.66
C MET A 523 53.21 -6.89 -3.94
N ARG A 524 53.27 -7.71 -4.97
CA ARG A 524 53.87 -7.32 -6.27
C ARG A 524 52.90 -6.40 -7.04
N PRO A 525 53.43 -5.54 -7.94
CA PRO A 525 52.58 -4.66 -8.74
C PRO A 525 51.53 -5.40 -9.59
N GLU A 526 51.81 -6.62 -10.00
CA GLU A 526 50.87 -7.46 -10.77
C GLU A 526 49.70 -7.90 -9.85
N THR A 527 49.98 -8.35 -8.64
CA THR A 527 48.99 -8.72 -7.62
C THR A 527 48.12 -7.51 -7.27
N MET A 528 48.71 -6.33 -7.10
CA MET A 528 48.00 -5.10 -6.86
C MET A 528 47.04 -4.77 -8.01
N ARG A 529 47.48 -4.83 -9.27
CA ARG A 529 46.60 -4.55 -10.42
C ARG A 529 45.48 -5.55 -10.55
N ALA A 530 45.73 -6.84 -10.32
CA ALA A 530 44.70 -7.87 -10.31
C ALA A 530 43.68 -7.62 -9.18
N GLY A 531 44.15 -7.20 -8.01
CA GLY A 531 43.30 -6.84 -6.88
C GLY A 531 42.42 -5.61 -7.17
N LEU A 532 42.97 -4.59 -7.82
CA LEU A 532 42.19 -3.41 -8.24
C LEU A 532 41.15 -3.76 -9.30
N HIS A 533 41.48 -4.62 -10.26
CA HIS A 533 40.50 -5.08 -11.25
C HIS A 533 39.40 -5.89 -10.64
N TRP A 534 39.70 -6.76 -9.67
CA TRP A 534 38.68 -7.47 -8.90
C TRP A 534 37.78 -6.49 -8.11
N LEU A 535 38.39 -5.49 -7.47
CA LEU A 535 37.67 -4.46 -6.71
C LEU A 535 36.67 -3.71 -7.61
N ASP A 536 37.09 -3.33 -8.81
CA ASP A 536 36.28 -2.61 -9.79
C ASP A 536 35.07 -3.43 -10.28
N ASN A 537 35.20 -4.75 -10.33
CA ASN A 537 34.10 -5.66 -10.69
C ASN A 537 33.12 -5.95 -9.56
N GLN A 538 33.57 -5.89 -8.30
CA GLN A 538 32.76 -6.31 -7.16
C GLN A 538 32.18 -5.14 -6.34
N PHE A 539 32.76 -3.92 -6.46
CA PHE A 539 32.41 -2.80 -5.62
C PHE A 539 32.18 -1.53 -6.42
N VAL A 540 31.14 -0.79 -6.08
CA VAL A 540 30.91 0.58 -6.54
C VAL A 540 30.89 1.52 -5.35
N LEU A 541 31.40 2.76 -5.54
CA LEU A 541 31.44 3.76 -4.48
C LEU A 541 30.27 4.72 -4.62
N ILE A 542 29.55 4.93 -3.52
CA ILE A 542 28.62 6.05 -3.37
C ILE A 542 29.36 7.13 -2.59
N ARG A 543 29.72 8.22 -3.26
CA ARG A 543 30.48 9.31 -2.68
C ARG A 543 29.80 10.65 -2.94
N HIS A 544 29.66 11.43 -1.89
CA HIS A 544 29.23 12.81 -1.96
C HIS A 544 30.44 13.72 -2.24
N GLU A 545 30.32 14.57 -3.23
CA GLU A 545 31.41 15.44 -3.67
C GLU A 545 31.28 16.88 -3.17
N ASP A 546 30.07 17.23 -2.66
CA ASP A 546 29.80 18.55 -2.12
C ASP A 546 30.20 18.65 -0.63
N ASP A 547 30.34 19.85 -0.12
CA ASP A 547 30.67 20.13 1.28
C ASP A 547 29.52 19.85 2.26
N GLU A 548 28.33 19.55 1.75
CA GLU A 548 27.18 19.19 2.58
C GLU A 548 27.16 17.69 2.94
N LEU A 549 26.60 17.33 4.09
CA LEU A 549 26.43 15.93 4.48
C LEU A 549 25.33 15.26 3.62
N PRO A 550 25.57 14.01 3.15
CA PRO A 550 24.62 13.31 2.31
C PRO A 550 23.36 12.91 3.09
N SER A 551 22.19 13.11 2.49
CA SER A 551 20.92 12.60 3.04
C SER A 551 20.73 11.13 2.73
N VAL A 552 19.96 10.43 3.58
CA VAL A 552 19.59 9.01 3.33
C VAL A 552 18.84 8.83 2.02
N ASP A 553 17.97 9.78 1.65
CA ASP A 553 17.20 9.69 0.39
C ASP A 553 18.11 9.78 -0.83
N TRP A 554 19.16 10.60 -0.78
CA TRP A 554 20.16 10.70 -1.80
C TRP A 554 20.95 9.37 -1.94
N ILE A 555 21.39 8.78 -0.81
CA ILE A 555 22.09 7.49 -0.80
C ILE A 555 21.19 6.40 -1.40
N ILE A 556 19.93 6.31 -1.00
CA ILE A 556 18.97 5.33 -1.53
C ILE A 556 18.75 5.55 -3.03
N GLY A 557 18.72 6.79 -3.50
CA GLY A 557 18.62 7.11 -4.92
C GLY A 557 19.78 6.54 -5.74
N LEU A 558 21.02 6.71 -5.27
CA LEU A 558 22.20 6.14 -5.91
C LEU A 558 22.30 4.62 -5.75
N ALA A 559 21.88 4.09 -4.58
CA ALA A 559 21.84 2.64 -4.37
C ALA A 559 20.86 1.96 -5.35
N ARG A 560 19.69 2.57 -5.63
CA ARG A 560 18.78 2.09 -6.70
C ARG A 560 19.48 2.06 -8.07
N ALA A 561 20.22 3.11 -8.41
CA ALA A 561 20.97 3.15 -9.66
C ALA A 561 22.05 2.05 -9.69
N ALA A 562 22.72 1.79 -8.57
CA ALA A 562 23.70 0.72 -8.43
C ALA A 562 23.08 -0.68 -8.59
N VAL A 563 21.87 -0.91 -8.04
CA VAL A 563 21.12 -2.15 -8.29
C VAL A 563 20.87 -2.33 -9.79
N MET A 564 20.34 -1.29 -10.46
CA MET A 564 19.95 -1.39 -11.86
C MET A 564 21.15 -1.50 -12.83
N ARG A 565 22.30 -0.90 -12.50
CA ARG A 565 23.48 -0.87 -13.37
C ARG A 565 24.47 -2.00 -13.09
N HIS A 566 24.64 -2.36 -11.82
CA HIS A 566 25.70 -3.26 -11.37
C HIS A 566 25.16 -4.51 -10.67
N GLY A 567 23.83 -4.61 -10.48
CA GLY A 567 23.22 -5.76 -9.82
C GLY A 567 23.69 -5.96 -8.39
N ILE A 568 23.91 -4.88 -7.61
CA ILE A 568 24.41 -5.01 -6.24
C ILE A 568 23.47 -5.84 -5.37
N ARG A 569 24.07 -6.70 -4.53
CA ARG A 569 23.38 -7.52 -3.53
C ARG A 569 23.61 -7.00 -2.11
N GLY A 570 24.56 -6.11 -1.91
CA GLY A 570 24.88 -5.50 -0.64
C GLY A 570 25.08 -3.99 -0.70
N LEU A 571 24.65 -3.29 0.33
CA LEU A 571 24.88 -1.85 0.55
C LEU A 571 25.51 -1.64 1.92
N LEU A 572 26.64 -0.97 1.97
CA LEU A 572 27.25 -0.47 3.21
C LEU A 572 26.97 1.02 3.37
N ILE A 573 26.52 1.43 4.55
CA ILE A 573 26.44 2.84 4.99
C ILE A 573 27.26 2.94 6.28
N ASP A 574 28.41 3.64 6.22
CA ASP A 574 29.39 3.71 7.32
C ASP A 574 29.99 5.12 7.43
N PRO A 575 29.71 5.86 8.52
CA PRO A 575 28.73 5.60 9.60
C PRO A 575 27.49 6.50 9.53
N TYR A 576 26.49 6.21 10.37
CA TYR A 576 25.30 7.04 10.58
C TYR A 576 25.63 8.49 10.98
N ASN A 577 26.66 8.67 11.77
CA ASN A 577 27.03 9.96 12.36
C ASN A 577 27.50 11.00 11.33
N GLU A 578 27.88 10.57 10.14
CA GLU A 578 28.31 11.41 9.00
C GLU A 578 27.16 11.67 7.99
N LEU A 579 25.94 11.35 8.32
CA LEU A 579 24.76 11.65 7.52
C LEU A 579 24.15 13.00 7.90
N ASP A 580 23.39 13.59 6.97
CA ASP A 580 22.61 14.79 7.27
C ASP A 580 21.47 14.47 8.23
N HIS A 581 21.49 15.14 9.38
CA HIS A 581 20.48 15.06 10.43
C HIS A 581 19.50 16.21 10.41
N LYS A 582 19.44 17.00 9.31
CA LYS A 582 18.44 18.06 9.15
C LYS A 582 17.03 17.48 9.29
N ARG A 583 16.28 18.01 10.22
CA ARG A 583 14.94 17.57 10.58
C ARG A 583 13.92 18.68 10.30
N PRO A 584 12.72 18.34 9.82
CA PRO A 584 11.61 19.28 9.79
C PRO A 584 11.36 19.89 11.20
N GLN A 585 10.89 21.13 11.26
CA GLN A 585 10.54 21.75 12.51
C GLN A 585 9.51 20.90 13.27
N GLY A 586 9.75 20.62 14.56
CA GLY A 586 8.88 19.81 15.40
C GLY A 586 9.15 18.30 15.39
N GLN A 587 10.03 17.78 14.53
CA GLN A 587 10.38 16.36 14.53
C GLN A 587 11.49 16.05 15.55
N THR A 588 11.25 15.06 16.40
CA THR A 588 12.25 14.55 17.35
C THR A 588 13.31 13.71 16.63
N GLU A 589 14.52 13.61 17.20
CA GLU A 589 15.57 12.73 16.68
C GLU A 589 15.12 11.27 16.60
N THR A 590 14.40 10.82 17.59
CA THR A 590 13.85 9.47 17.66
C THR A 590 12.88 9.16 16.50
N GLU A 591 12.02 10.10 16.15
CA GLU A 591 11.11 10.00 15.00
C GLU A 591 11.86 10.01 13.67
N TYR A 592 12.85 10.89 13.53
CA TYR A 592 13.72 10.94 12.35
C TYR A 592 14.43 9.59 12.12
N VAL A 593 15.11 9.07 13.15
CA VAL A 593 15.81 7.78 13.08
C VAL A 593 14.84 6.64 12.73
N SER A 594 13.65 6.65 13.34
CA SER A 594 12.61 5.66 13.01
C SER A 594 12.19 5.69 11.54
N GLN A 595 11.95 6.89 10.99
CA GLN A 595 11.56 7.05 9.58
C GLN A 595 12.72 6.69 8.64
N MET A 596 13.92 7.14 8.93
CA MET A 596 15.13 6.83 8.19
C MET A 596 15.35 5.32 8.05
N LEU A 597 15.38 4.61 9.18
CA LEU A 597 15.56 3.15 9.19
C LEU A 597 14.42 2.42 8.48
N THR A 598 13.20 2.96 8.53
CA THR A 598 12.06 2.39 7.77
C THR A 598 12.27 2.53 6.25
N ARG A 599 12.81 3.67 5.78
CA ARG A 599 13.12 3.88 4.34
C ARG A 599 14.23 2.94 3.89
N ILE A 600 15.30 2.82 4.66
CA ILE A 600 16.42 1.89 4.37
C ILE A 600 15.91 0.45 4.30
N LYS A 601 15.11 0.03 5.28
CA LYS A 601 14.53 -1.32 5.31
C LYS A 601 13.60 -1.61 4.13
N ARG A 602 12.75 -0.65 3.76
CA ARG A 602 11.89 -0.77 2.57
C ARG A 602 12.71 -0.88 1.28
N PHE A 603 13.81 -0.11 1.19
CA PHE A 603 14.75 -0.24 0.07
C PHE A 603 15.33 -1.67 0.03
N ALA A 604 15.85 -2.17 1.16
CA ALA A 604 16.40 -3.51 1.27
C ALA A 604 15.40 -4.56 0.75
N GLN A 605 14.17 -4.56 1.28
CA GLN A 605 13.11 -5.51 0.94
C GLN A 605 12.63 -5.40 -0.52
N HIS A 606 12.54 -4.19 -1.06
CA HIS A 606 12.02 -3.98 -2.42
C HIS A 606 13.02 -4.37 -3.51
N TYR A 607 14.31 -4.17 -3.23
CA TYR A 607 15.39 -4.43 -4.21
C TYR A 607 16.17 -5.70 -3.92
N ASP A 608 15.78 -6.46 -2.89
CA ASP A 608 16.44 -7.68 -2.46
C ASP A 608 17.95 -7.49 -2.20
N VAL A 609 18.28 -6.38 -1.53
CA VAL A 609 19.63 -5.96 -1.18
C VAL A 609 19.83 -6.06 0.33
N HIS A 610 20.90 -6.76 0.79
CA HIS A 610 21.25 -6.71 2.21
C HIS A 610 21.92 -5.38 2.56
N VAL A 611 21.47 -4.71 3.62
CA VAL A 611 22.03 -3.43 4.03
C VAL A 611 22.78 -3.56 5.36
N TRP A 612 24.06 -3.21 5.36
CA TRP A 612 24.82 -2.99 6.60
C TRP A 612 24.86 -1.51 6.94
N PHE A 613 24.40 -1.20 8.13
CA PHE A 613 24.31 0.16 8.63
C PHE A 613 25.14 0.30 9.91
N VAL A 614 26.25 1.02 9.80
CA VAL A 614 27.20 1.21 10.93
C VAL A 614 26.77 2.44 11.73
N ALA A 615 26.64 2.28 13.04
CA ALA A 615 26.30 3.37 13.95
C ALA A 615 27.21 3.34 15.20
N HIS A 616 27.65 4.53 15.64
CA HIS A 616 28.46 4.65 16.84
C HIS A 616 27.62 4.61 18.11
N PRO A 617 28.13 4.02 19.20
CA PRO A 617 27.49 4.16 20.50
C PRO A 617 27.61 5.61 20.99
N ARG A 618 26.65 6.03 21.83
CA ARG A 618 26.78 7.26 22.61
C ARG A 618 28.03 7.21 23.52
N GLN A 619 28.45 8.34 24.06
CA GLN A 619 29.52 8.37 25.01
C GLN A 619 29.13 7.53 26.25
N LEU A 620 29.90 6.47 26.49
CA LEU A 620 29.68 5.57 27.62
C LEU A 620 30.32 6.16 28.89
N HIS A 621 29.50 6.56 29.85
CA HIS A 621 29.98 7.03 31.14
C HIS A 621 30.52 5.85 31.94
N ASN A 622 31.69 6.03 32.57
CA ASN A 622 32.37 5.00 33.38
C ASN A 622 32.69 3.70 32.64
N TRP A 623 32.95 3.78 31.33
CA TRP A 623 33.30 2.61 30.54
C TRP A 623 34.58 1.94 31.01
N ARG A 624 34.54 0.63 31.28
CA ARG A 624 35.65 -0.16 31.81
C ARG A 624 36.27 -1.14 30.81
N GLY A 625 35.93 -1.00 29.51
CA GLY A 625 36.41 -1.88 28.45
C GLY A 625 35.41 -2.92 27.97
N GLU A 626 34.18 -2.90 28.48
CA GLU A 626 33.12 -3.83 28.14
C GLU A 626 32.55 -3.55 26.72
N ALA A 627 31.93 -4.55 26.09
CA ALA A 627 31.21 -4.35 24.83
C ALA A 627 29.99 -3.46 25.08
N PRO A 628 29.70 -2.45 24.21
CA PRO A 628 28.45 -1.71 24.31
C PRO A 628 27.29 -2.60 23.94
N GLY A 629 26.10 -2.31 24.45
CA GLY A 629 24.86 -2.92 23.97
C GLY A 629 24.31 -2.20 22.73
N LEU A 630 23.37 -2.83 22.02
CA LEU A 630 22.67 -2.17 20.91
C LEU A 630 21.83 -0.96 21.38
N TYR A 631 21.42 -0.92 22.65
CA TYR A 631 20.72 0.24 23.26
C TYR A 631 21.63 1.43 23.53
N ASP A 632 22.95 1.23 23.43
CA ASP A 632 23.93 2.30 23.59
C ASP A 632 24.20 3.07 22.30
N ILE A 633 23.59 2.68 21.18
CA ILE A 633 23.69 3.42 19.91
C ILE A 633 23.12 4.83 20.11
N SER A 634 23.88 5.84 19.65
CA SER A 634 23.45 7.23 19.71
C SER A 634 22.18 7.46 18.89
N GLY A 635 21.26 8.25 19.45
CA GLY A 635 20.08 8.73 18.75
C GLY A 635 18.80 7.99 19.05
N SER A 636 18.75 6.65 19.16
CA SER A 636 17.46 6.00 19.39
C SER A 636 17.51 4.49 19.63
N ALA A 637 16.61 3.97 20.50
CA ALA A 637 16.28 2.55 20.60
C ALA A 637 15.67 1.96 19.28
N HIS A 638 15.33 2.81 18.31
CA HIS A 638 14.78 2.35 17.04
C HIS A 638 15.79 1.58 16.18
N PHE A 639 17.09 1.75 16.39
CA PHE A 639 18.10 0.92 15.73
C PHE A 639 17.85 -0.56 16.01
N ILE A 640 17.61 -0.92 17.27
CA ILE A 640 17.24 -2.30 17.63
C ILE A 640 15.87 -2.68 17.09
N ASN A 641 14.87 -1.82 17.25
CA ASN A 641 13.50 -2.17 16.93
C ASN A 641 13.30 -2.43 15.43
N LYS A 642 14.01 -1.68 14.59
CA LYS A 642 13.84 -1.70 13.12
C LYS A 642 14.75 -2.66 12.39
N CYS A 643 15.97 -2.92 12.87
CA CYS A 643 16.88 -3.86 12.23
C CYS A 643 16.37 -5.30 12.28
N ASP A 644 16.82 -6.12 11.34
CA ASP A 644 16.61 -7.56 11.37
C ASP A 644 17.71 -8.23 12.18
N ASN A 645 18.95 -7.79 12.00
CA ASN A 645 20.10 -8.27 12.75
C ASN A 645 20.81 -7.10 13.44
N GLY A 646 21.31 -7.35 14.63
CA GLY A 646 22.08 -6.37 15.39
C GLY A 646 23.38 -6.99 15.89
N ILE A 647 24.51 -6.40 15.49
CA ILE A 647 25.84 -6.92 15.74
C ILE A 647 26.69 -5.88 16.47
N VAL A 648 27.41 -6.33 17.49
CA VAL A 648 28.40 -5.50 18.20
C VAL A 648 29.79 -6.09 17.97
N VAL A 649 30.66 -5.32 17.34
CA VAL A 649 32.05 -5.69 17.13
C VAL A 649 32.89 -5.22 18.35
N HIS A 650 33.44 -6.16 19.07
CA HIS A 650 34.23 -5.90 20.28
C HIS A 650 35.64 -6.52 20.20
N ARG A 651 36.64 -5.68 20.30
CA ARG A 651 38.05 -6.11 20.27
C ARG A 651 38.57 -6.23 21.71
N ASN A 652 39.23 -7.36 22.03
CA ASN A 652 39.95 -7.51 23.30
C ASN A 652 41.06 -6.45 23.44
N ARG A 653 41.09 -5.76 24.58
CA ARG A 653 42.07 -4.70 24.92
C ARG A 653 42.91 -5.02 26.14
N ASP A 654 42.63 -6.14 26.81
CA ASP A 654 43.31 -6.60 27.99
C ASP A 654 44.04 -7.93 27.72
N GLU A 655 45.36 -7.90 27.71
CA GLU A 655 46.18 -9.09 27.51
C GLU A 655 45.90 -10.19 28.55
N LYS A 656 45.37 -9.83 29.70
CA LYS A 656 45.03 -10.80 30.77
C LYS A 656 43.78 -11.62 30.40
N LEU A 657 42.94 -11.10 29.54
CA LEU A 657 41.69 -11.73 29.08
C LEU A 657 41.87 -12.53 27.79
N GLY A 658 43.07 -12.49 27.19
CA GLY A 658 43.35 -13.22 25.94
C GLY A 658 44.15 -12.40 24.93
N SER A 659 44.25 -12.90 23.71
CA SER A 659 44.99 -12.24 22.63
C SER A 659 44.40 -10.86 22.29
N LEU A 660 45.23 -9.83 22.17
CA LEU A 660 44.81 -8.50 21.64
C LEU A 660 44.34 -8.53 20.18
N ARG A 661 44.48 -9.66 19.49
CA ARG A 661 43.97 -9.91 18.13
C ARG A 661 42.58 -10.53 18.14
N GLU A 662 42.13 -10.99 19.29
CA GLU A 662 40.81 -11.57 19.46
C GLU A 662 39.73 -10.49 19.33
N VAL A 663 38.76 -10.79 18.48
CA VAL A 663 37.59 -9.94 18.26
C VAL A 663 36.33 -10.78 18.46
N THR A 664 35.51 -10.36 19.39
CA THR A 664 34.19 -10.99 19.63
C THR A 664 33.16 -10.28 18.79
N ILE A 665 32.36 -11.06 18.05
CA ILE A 665 31.23 -10.60 17.26
C ILE A 665 29.96 -10.93 18.04
N HIS A 666 29.49 -10.00 18.86
CA HIS A 666 28.24 -10.19 19.60
C HIS A 666 27.06 -10.08 18.65
N VAL A 667 26.48 -11.20 18.28
CA VAL A 667 25.21 -11.24 17.54
C VAL A 667 24.10 -11.08 18.57
N ALA A 668 23.70 -9.81 18.80
CA ALA A 668 22.80 -9.46 19.90
C ALA A 668 21.32 -9.48 19.49
N LYS A 669 21.04 -9.51 18.18
CA LYS A 669 19.70 -9.64 17.62
C LYS A 669 19.72 -10.40 16.31
N VAL A 670 18.78 -11.35 16.17
CA VAL A 670 18.44 -12.05 14.92
C VAL A 670 16.94 -12.19 14.85
N ARG A 671 16.32 -11.66 13.80
CA ARG A 671 14.88 -11.78 13.58
C ARG A 671 14.54 -13.09 12.86
N ASN A 672 15.34 -13.43 11.85
CA ASN A 672 15.19 -14.64 11.06
C ASN A 672 15.92 -15.81 11.72
N LYS A 673 15.19 -16.64 12.48
CA LYS A 673 15.76 -17.78 13.21
C LYS A 673 16.35 -18.87 12.31
N VAL A 674 16.03 -18.85 11.01
CA VAL A 674 16.59 -19.78 10.04
C VAL A 674 18.00 -19.35 9.64
N ALA A 675 18.27 -18.03 9.62
CA ALA A 675 19.55 -17.45 9.23
C ALA A 675 20.55 -17.30 10.37
N GLY A 676 20.15 -17.53 11.63
CA GLY A 676 21.07 -17.43 12.75
C GLY A 676 20.44 -17.44 14.14
N ALA A 677 21.27 -17.26 15.15
CA ALA A 677 20.90 -17.22 16.58
C ALA A 677 21.77 -16.22 17.33
N ILE A 678 21.27 -15.70 18.44
CA ILE A 678 22.05 -14.85 19.36
C ILE A 678 23.27 -15.63 19.87
N GLY A 679 24.42 -14.98 19.94
CA GLY A 679 25.65 -15.58 20.45
C GLY A 679 26.87 -14.66 20.28
N ASP A 680 27.99 -15.12 20.79
CA ASP A 680 29.23 -14.35 20.92
C ASP A 680 30.42 -15.07 20.26
N PRO A 681 30.35 -15.40 18.96
CA PRO A 681 31.45 -16.02 18.27
C PRO A 681 32.70 -15.11 18.25
N LYS A 682 33.89 -15.74 18.22
CA LYS A 682 35.16 -15.06 18.26
C LYS A 682 35.99 -15.34 17.03
N LEU A 683 36.67 -14.32 16.56
CA LEU A 683 37.60 -14.36 15.43
C LEU A 683 38.96 -13.83 15.82
N GLU A 684 40.02 -14.23 15.12
CA GLU A 684 41.36 -13.65 15.23
C GLU A 684 41.59 -12.67 14.08
N TYR A 685 42.01 -11.44 14.39
CA TYR A 685 42.34 -10.41 13.42
C TYR A 685 43.79 -10.52 12.96
N ASN A 686 44.02 -10.67 11.68
CA ASN A 686 45.35 -10.72 11.08
C ASN A 686 45.85 -9.31 10.73
N LEU A 687 46.80 -8.80 11.50
CA LEU A 687 47.37 -7.47 11.33
C LEU A 687 48.09 -7.26 10.01
N THR A 688 48.52 -8.34 9.33
CA THR A 688 49.30 -8.26 8.09
C THR A 688 48.46 -7.92 6.88
N ASN A 689 47.27 -8.50 6.78
CA ASN A 689 46.41 -8.41 5.59
C ASN A 689 44.96 -7.98 5.92
N GLY A 690 44.67 -7.69 7.20
CA GLY A 690 43.34 -7.25 7.61
C GLY A 690 42.26 -8.32 7.56
N ARG A 691 42.58 -9.60 7.35
CA ARG A 691 41.63 -10.71 7.39
C ARG A 691 41.26 -11.09 8.81
N TYR A 692 40.10 -11.69 8.94
CA TYR A 692 39.64 -12.36 10.13
C TYR A 692 39.63 -13.87 9.86
N GLU A 693 40.00 -14.64 10.88
CA GLU A 693 40.08 -16.10 10.82
C GLU A 693 39.34 -16.70 12.03
N ASP A 694 38.76 -17.88 11.88
CA ASP A 694 38.19 -18.63 13.00
C ASP A 694 39.30 -18.94 14.03
N LEU A 695 38.99 -18.79 15.30
CA LEU A 695 39.90 -19.23 16.37
C LEU A 695 40.11 -20.76 16.28
N LYS A 696 41.35 -21.20 16.31
CA LYS A 696 41.71 -22.62 16.26
C LYS A 696 41.39 -23.37 17.56
#